data_6e7838d1567667c2eaa90c226c814549
#
_entry.id   6e7838d1567667c2eaa90c226c814549
#
_cell.length_a   1.000
_cell.length_b   1.000
_cell.length_c   1.000
_cell.angle_alpha   90.00
_cell.angle_beta   90.00
_cell.angle_gamma   90.00
#
_symmetry.space_group_name_H-M   'P 1'
#
loop_
_entity.id
_entity.type
_entity.pdbx_description
1 polymer ?
#
loop_
_entity_poly.entity_id
_entity_poly.type
_entity_poly.pdbx_seq_one_letter_code
_entity_poly.pdbx_strand_id
1 'polypeptide(L)'
;MSNSLEELLELMKKGSVTLGWGAVAVYSRDRLNRLLEQQYLTRFKENRYLPPFSHTFEGVGVKEAVSVEALEFGTPLLSFSNASTSDAKATLTMNIIKGTVNNSGKLVSSVEITEASGYWLQMEVDLETVRGEVHPYGLVALNLAKGGRFTSNLFDDKPDLAQQLIDALQAWMGEMPGRCARFELGTVDFSGYGPLTPTGFILRTQAAPGARVRDAVNYGDGAVLVFIRLRDSLLDGQPPGTSYPYLLPDGGYSATLVLNKDMLGHASDDGLELLARLLFPELNAFVKKVDSTPLDRVMFGNIDPLRTQLTVKPTLGTVVTAGKTQQFRLYDGKDQVITASAWSVINPQSHDDAGHGSIDGNGLFTAPSPEVIGQEVQTFIIKAEYKQGEETYHAAARALVISEPVLAMPAFGAYRPQESANGIDLWNAGKGNVSFEMLGQPLGQIASLGNGRSRFVPDQQAGRRILGVQRLQAGSTAKGYNALVLVNNQPLVSVDPPFVPRLGHGEVTQLSEVNRIMPNEARRWRMLAGPGSVSPSGHFRASELAVSQPNVVTCEVVRNGVVFAAGYSVVKETAVKAISGWVDLQRFALTVGKSPDGVIGTVGSNGYQQLELEVTVETMQANGQDYKLSLDEIASIALFDRSGMKIPFLCGDGIDSGSGNVWRTNLKPNDFIRANESLMATEGQGPQPAAPRGAEDRTIRLQMFLHRRGASTSEVFYAGFQARTGRWFYSNDTRHQNAEIEVKVHTPDAYKSTDYTFTRTRAAGGGGNSGSTEPEHEDFDLHPETDDYWMLSYNHGTFYTAEFVKAKESDNDRDVNTSMVRWESSFPEEYYRSYTGYVFQGYNEPLPKFVSFDPDSKPLIDGVEREVSSVYQPGLLAIVNFRRRDLPRYVAAPHKALFEKLSKPLYVQLRDAHANLHIVQIDYLPADTIGDRNILVHTVPLRPTGRQTSIARLSNYQEGEHV
;
A
#
# COMPACT_ATOMS: atom_id res chain seq x y z
N MET A 1 15.79 -2.21 35.17
CA MET A 1 17.13 -2.82 35.22
C MET A 1 17.97 -2.03 34.25
N SER A 2 19.14 -1.56 34.67
CA SER A 2 20.08 -0.89 33.80
C SER A 2 20.68 -1.93 32.83
N ASN A 3 20.94 -1.54 31.59
CA ASN A 3 21.67 -2.32 30.60
C ASN A 3 22.95 -1.53 30.27
N SER A 4 23.78 -1.31 31.28
CA SER A 4 24.98 -0.48 31.11
C SER A 4 26.00 -1.17 30.21
N LEU A 5 26.81 -0.35 29.52
CA LEU A 5 27.89 -0.86 28.66
C LEU A 5 28.86 -1.75 29.43
N GLU A 6 29.17 -1.39 30.69
CA GLU A 6 30.08 -2.15 31.54
C GLU A 6 29.53 -3.52 31.92
N GLU A 7 28.24 -3.59 32.32
CA GLU A 7 27.58 -4.85 32.65
C GLU A 7 27.55 -5.79 31.46
N LEU A 8 27.31 -5.24 30.25
CA LEU A 8 27.26 -6.00 29.01
C LEU A 8 28.64 -6.55 28.63
N LEU A 9 29.70 -5.75 28.78
CA LEU A 9 31.08 -6.19 28.51
C LEU A 9 31.52 -7.27 29.54
N GLU A 10 31.17 -7.13 30.79
CA GLU A 10 31.44 -8.15 31.82
C GLU A 10 30.71 -9.47 31.53
N LEU A 11 29.48 -9.40 31.01
CA LEU A 11 28.76 -10.58 30.59
C LEU A 11 29.46 -11.27 29.40
N MET A 12 29.92 -10.49 28.40
CA MET A 12 30.62 -11.01 27.21
C MET A 12 32.00 -11.62 27.54
N LYS A 13 32.61 -11.25 28.62
CA LYS A 13 33.84 -11.93 29.11
C LYS A 13 33.60 -13.37 29.60
N LYS A 14 32.37 -13.66 30.04
CA LYS A 14 32.01 -14.97 30.58
C LYS A 14 31.70 -16.02 29.51
N GLY A 15 31.37 -15.60 28.29
CA GLY A 15 31.06 -16.50 27.21
C GLY A 15 30.73 -15.76 25.91
N SER A 16 30.84 -16.46 24.78
CA SER A 16 30.46 -15.94 23.48
C SER A 16 28.95 -15.71 23.43
N VAL A 17 28.54 -14.56 22.92
CA VAL A 17 27.14 -14.22 22.71
C VAL A 17 26.68 -14.48 21.27
N THR A 18 27.57 -14.92 20.38
CA THR A 18 27.24 -15.23 18.99
C THR A 18 26.53 -16.56 18.80
N LEU A 19 26.50 -17.43 19.82
CA LEU A 19 25.85 -18.74 19.79
C LEU A 19 26.34 -19.64 18.64
N GLY A 20 27.59 -19.47 18.21
CA GLY A 20 28.17 -20.20 17.07
C GLY A 20 27.94 -19.55 15.72
N TRP A 21 27.17 -18.46 15.62
CA TRP A 21 27.07 -17.65 14.41
C TRP A 21 28.37 -16.88 14.16
N GLY A 22 28.68 -16.61 12.90
CA GLY A 22 29.86 -15.83 12.52
C GLY A 22 29.82 -14.39 13.04
N ALA A 23 28.65 -13.78 12.98
CA ALA A 23 28.40 -12.46 13.55
C ALA A 23 26.95 -12.29 14.02
N VAL A 24 26.73 -11.31 14.89
CA VAL A 24 25.39 -10.86 15.31
C VAL A 24 25.32 -9.35 15.18
N ALA A 25 24.39 -8.85 14.38
CA ALA A 25 24.10 -7.43 14.28
C ALA A 25 22.76 -7.12 14.96
N VAL A 26 22.70 -6.02 15.69
CA VAL A 26 21.52 -5.61 16.47
C VAL A 26 21.18 -4.16 16.17
N TYR A 27 19.91 -3.88 15.93
CA TYR A 27 19.44 -2.55 15.55
C TYR A 27 18.25 -2.11 16.38
N SER A 28 18.30 -0.87 16.85
CA SER A 28 17.25 -0.28 17.68
C SER A 28 15.95 -0.04 16.92
N ARG A 29 14.84 -0.16 17.64
CA ARG A 29 13.50 0.20 17.15
C ARG A 29 13.45 1.60 16.54
N ASP A 30 14.07 2.57 17.21
CA ASP A 30 14.02 3.98 16.77
C ASP A 30 14.53 4.15 15.33
N ARG A 31 15.63 3.49 14.98
CA ARG A 31 16.19 3.56 13.63
C ARG A 31 15.30 2.88 12.60
N LEU A 32 14.73 1.75 12.94
CA LEU A 32 13.81 1.04 12.06
C LEU A 32 12.52 1.84 11.83
N ASN A 33 11.96 2.44 12.87
CA ASN A 33 10.77 3.27 12.74
C ASN A 33 11.02 4.52 11.90
N ARG A 34 12.20 5.14 12.00
CA ARG A 34 12.58 6.25 11.10
C ARG A 34 12.70 5.82 9.64
N LEU A 35 13.24 4.65 9.38
CA LEU A 35 13.29 4.08 8.03
C LEU A 35 11.89 3.85 7.48
N LEU A 36 10.99 3.25 8.27
CA LEU A 36 9.60 3.04 7.89
C LEU A 36 8.86 4.35 7.62
N GLU A 37 9.10 5.38 8.41
CA GLU A 37 8.54 6.71 8.21
C GLU A 37 8.97 7.31 6.86
N GLN A 38 10.23 7.26 6.53
CA GLN A 38 10.75 7.76 5.26
C GLN A 38 10.17 6.99 4.07
N GLN A 39 10.11 5.68 4.16
CA GLN A 39 9.51 4.86 3.10
C GLN A 39 8.02 5.14 2.94
N TYR A 40 7.29 5.29 4.04
CA TYR A 40 5.87 5.63 3.98
C TYR A 40 5.64 6.95 3.22
N LEU A 41 6.41 7.98 3.51
CA LEU A 41 6.28 9.30 2.87
C LEU A 41 6.72 9.31 1.41
N THR A 42 7.76 8.56 1.05
CA THR A 42 8.25 8.49 -0.34
C THR A 42 7.31 7.72 -1.27
N ARG A 43 6.57 6.76 -0.75
CA ARG A 43 5.64 5.92 -1.51
C ARG A 43 4.48 6.69 -2.15
N PHE A 44 4.10 7.84 -1.61
CA PHE A 44 3.06 8.67 -2.21
C PHE A 44 3.42 9.15 -3.63
N LYS A 45 4.70 9.39 -3.91
CA LYS A 45 5.16 9.74 -5.24
C LYS A 45 5.06 8.58 -6.24
N GLU A 46 5.23 7.36 -5.75
CA GLU A 46 5.33 6.16 -6.59
C GLU A 46 4.01 5.41 -6.72
N ASN A 47 2.91 5.97 -6.21
CA ASN A 47 1.61 5.29 -6.10
C ASN A 47 1.68 3.91 -5.41
N ARG A 48 2.56 3.77 -4.43
CA ARG A 48 2.76 2.56 -3.63
C ARG A 48 2.25 2.72 -2.20
N TYR A 49 1.42 3.72 -1.93
CA TYR A 49 0.85 3.97 -0.60
C TYR A 49 -0.33 3.04 -0.32
N LEU A 50 -0.66 2.89 0.96
CA LEU A 50 -1.88 2.20 1.36
C LEU A 50 -3.10 3.03 0.92
N PRO A 51 -4.03 2.46 0.15
CA PRO A 51 -5.22 3.17 -0.26
C PRO A 51 -6.11 3.53 0.94
N PRO A 52 -6.96 4.53 0.82
CA PRO A 52 -8.00 4.75 1.80
C PRO A 52 -8.94 3.56 1.90
N PHE A 53 -9.24 3.14 3.12
CA PHE A 53 -10.19 2.05 3.38
C PHE A 53 -11.60 2.61 3.53
N SER A 54 -12.57 1.99 2.84
CA SER A 54 -13.99 2.29 3.01
C SER A 54 -14.78 0.99 3.12
N HIS A 55 -15.72 0.95 4.06
CA HIS A 55 -16.56 -0.22 4.29
C HIS A 55 -17.91 0.16 4.88
N THR A 56 -18.96 -0.56 4.50
CA THR A 56 -20.30 -0.41 5.09
C THR A 56 -20.65 -1.69 5.85
N PHE A 57 -21.01 -1.53 7.10
CA PHE A 57 -21.38 -2.62 7.99
C PHE A 57 -22.87 -2.85 7.92
N GLU A 58 -23.28 -4.05 7.54
CA GLU A 58 -24.67 -4.45 7.46
C GLU A 58 -25.08 -5.18 8.75
N GLY A 59 -26.34 -5.01 9.14
CA GLY A 59 -26.97 -5.86 10.17
C GLY A 59 -26.95 -5.33 11.61
N VAL A 60 -26.57 -4.06 11.82
CA VAL A 60 -26.68 -3.43 13.15
C VAL A 60 -28.09 -2.88 13.35
N GLY A 61 -29.10 -3.74 13.28
CA GLY A 61 -30.50 -3.37 13.40
C GLY A 61 -31.26 -3.25 12.06
N VAL A 62 -32.56 -3.39 12.07
CA VAL A 62 -33.38 -3.29 10.86
C VAL A 62 -33.29 -1.86 10.30
N LYS A 63 -32.50 -1.65 9.23
CA LYS A 63 -32.27 -0.40 8.51
C LYS A 63 -31.28 0.60 9.16
N GLU A 64 -30.35 0.14 9.97
CA GLU A 64 -29.24 1.00 10.40
C GLU A 64 -27.95 0.53 9.69
N ALA A 65 -27.37 1.37 8.86
CA ALA A 65 -26.08 1.14 8.25
C ALA A 65 -25.04 2.07 8.92
N VAL A 66 -23.94 1.49 9.35
CA VAL A 66 -22.74 2.23 9.75
C VAL A 66 -21.73 2.09 8.64
N SER A 67 -21.15 3.19 8.19
CA SER A 67 -20.05 3.17 7.21
C SER A 67 -18.82 3.86 7.75
N VAL A 68 -17.67 3.34 7.35
CA VAL A 68 -16.40 4.05 7.43
C VAL A 68 -16.00 4.45 6.01
N GLU A 69 -15.61 5.69 5.82
CA GLU A 69 -15.30 6.23 4.51
C GLU A 69 -13.90 6.83 4.52
N ALA A 70 -13.10 6.46 3.52
CA ALA A 70 -11.77 6.97 3.26
C ALA A 70 -10.86 7.00 4.50
N LEU A 71 -10.84 5.92 5.29
CA LEU A 71 -9.87 5.80 6.39
C LEU A 71 -8.45 5.72 5.83
N GLU A 72 -7.64 6.70 6.16
CA GLU A 72 -6.21 6.72 5.83
C GLU A 72 -5.39 6.36 7.07
N PHE A 73 -4.38 5.51 6.84
CA PHE A 73 -3.48 5.06 7.89
C PHE A 73 -2.16 5.81 7.83
N GLY A 74 -1.63 6.17 8.99
CA GLY A 74 -0.33 6.79 9.14
C GLY A 74 0.82 5.80 8.98
N THR A 75 2.02 6.26 9.29
CA THR A 75 3.23 5.46 9.23
C THR A 75 3.10 4.19 10.06
N PRO A 76 3.46 3.02 9.51
CA PRO A 76 3.57 1.80 10.29
C PRO A 76 4.75 1.90 11.27
N LEU A 77 4.48 1.82 12.57
CA LEU A 77 5.48 1.92 13.62
C LEU A 77 5.58 0.60 14.37
N LEU A 78 6.80 0.08 14.49
CA LEU A 78 7.11 -1.14 15.21
C LEU A 78 7.12 -0.92 16.73
N SER A 79 6.58 -1.89 17.45
CA SER A 79 6.69 -2.05 18.89
C SER A 79 7.10 -3.48 19.20
N PHE A 80 8.04 -3.61 20.14
CA PHE A 80 8.57 -4.89 20.57
C PHE A 80 8.08 -5.31 21.96
N SER A 81 7.00 -4.70 22.46
CA SER A 81 6.43 -5.06 23.77
C SER A 81 6.11 -6.56 23.91
N ASN A 82 5.70 -7.20 22.81
CA ASN A 82 5.37 -8.63 22.73
C ASN A 82 6.46 -9.47 22.06
N ALA A 83 7.59 -8.87 21.70
CA ALA A 83 8.66 -9.56 20.97
C ALA A 83 9.30 -10.68 21.81
N SER A 84 9.71 -11.74 21.13
CA SER A 84 10.43 -12.88 21.72
C SER A 84 11.61 -13.26 20.84
N THR A 85 12.71 -13.65 21.45
CA THR A 85 13.88 -14.16 20.73
C THR A 85 13.64 -15.50 20.03
N SER A 86 12.48 -16.13 20.26
CA SER A 86 12.09 -17.37 19.59
C SER A 86 11.66 -17.17 18.14
N ASP A 87 11.19 -15.96 17.80
CA ASP A 87 10.64 -15.63 16.48
C ASP A 87 11.06 -14.22 16.03
N ALA A 88 10.61 -13.80 14.87
CA ALA A 88 10.87 -12.47 14.32
C ALA A 88 9.63 -11.57 14.36
N LYS A 89 8.76 -11.75 15.35
CA LYS A 89 7.50 -11.03 15.45
C LYS A 89 7.63 -9.67 16.10
N ALA A 90 6.83 -8.75 15.63
CA ALA A 90 6.67 -7.42 16.22
C ALA A 90 5.19 -7.02 16.18
N THR A 91 4.80 -6.10 17.05
CA THR A 91 3.52 -5.39 16.94
C THR A 91 3.72 -4.15 16.08
N LEU A 92 2.89 -4.00 15.09
CA LEU A 92 2.86 -2.81 14.24
C LEU A 92 1.65 -1.97 14.60
N THR A 93 1.86 -0.67 14.76
CA THR A 93 0.78 0.30 15.02
C THR A 93 0.75 1.34 13.91
N MET A 94 -0.43 1.62 13.38
CA MET A 94 -0.70 2.72 12.46
C MET A 94 -1.81 3.59 13.01
N ASN A 95 -1.57 4.88 13.16
CA ASN A 95 -2.63 5.81 13.53
C ASN A 95 -3.62 5.96 12.38
N ILE A 96 -4.91 6.06 12.69
CA ILE A 96 -5.92 6.49 11.73
C ILE A 96 -5.86 8.00 11.67
N ILE A 97 -5.42 8.53 10.53
CA ILE A 97 -5.06 9.94 10.39
C ILE A 97 -6.14 10.76 9.71
N LYS A 98 -7.03 10.10 9.00
CA LYS A 98 -8.15 10.72 8.28
C LYS A 98 -9.24 9.69 8.02
N GLY A 99 -10.45 10.16 7.85
CA GLY A 99 -11.61 9.40 7.44
C GLY A 99 -12.89 9.92 8.05
N THR A 100 -13.99 9.29 7.72
CA THR A 100 -15.31 9.65 8.25
C THR A 100 -16.05 8.39 8.70
N VAL A 101 -16.68 8.45 9.85
CA VAL A 101 -17.62 7.43 10.32
C VAL A 101 -19.03 8.00 10.21
N ASN A 102 -19.87 7.38 9.39
CA ASN A 102 -21.25 7.76 9.20
C ASN A 102 -22.18 6.70 9.76
N ASN A 103 -23.22 7.15 10.43
CA ASN A 103 -24.39 6.34 10.78
C ASN A 103 -25.59 6.91 10.04
N SER A 104 -26.22 6.12 9.17
CA SER A 104 -27.32 6.53 8.31
C SER A 104 -28.68 5.95 8.75
N GLY A 105 -28.79 5.50 9.99
CA GLY A 105 -30.02 4.95 10.53
C GLY A 105 -31.00 6.01 11.05
N LYS A 106 -31.82 5.63 12.02
CA LYS A 106 -32.71 6.56 12.73
C LYS A 106 -31.97 7.59 13.57
N LEU A 107 -30.74 7.28 13.96
CA LEU A 107 -29.83 8.16 14.65
C LEU A 107 -28.69 8.51 13.69
N VAL A 108 -28.87 9.56 12.90
CA VAL A 108 -27.88 10.03 11.92
C VAL A 108 -26.72 10.68 12.65
N SER A 109 -25.50 10.26 12.34
CA SER A 109 -24.30 10.94 12.82
C SER A 109 -23.18 10.85 11.78
N SER A 110 -22.31 11.84 11.76
CA SER A 110 -21.07 11.83 11.01
C SER A 110 -19.96 12.37 11.87
N VAL A 111 -18.90 11.61 11.99
CA VAL A 111 -17.70 11.96 12.76
C VAL A 111 -16.52 11.94 11.81
N GLU A 112 -15.88 13.08 11.65
CA GLU A 112 -14.63 13.20 10.91
C GLU A 112 -13.48 12.81 11.81
N ILE A 113 -12.64 11.90 11.32
CA ILE A 113 -11.46 11.40 12.02
C ILE A 113 -10.26 12.20 11.54
N THR A 114 -9.45 12.62 12.48
CA THR A 114 -8.11 13.14 12.25
C THR A 114 -7.13 12.45 13.21
N GLU A 115 -5.83 12.64 13.02
CA GLU A 115 -4.83 12.10 13.94
C GLU A 115 -5.06 12.52 15.41
N ALA A 116 -5.61 13.73 15.63
CA ALA A 116 -5.96 14.21 16.96
C ALA A 116 -7.07 13.39 17.64
N SER A 117 -7.84 12.61 16.89
CA SER A 117 -8.88 11.72 17.43
C SER A 117 -8.27 10.54 18.21
N GLY A 118 -7.01 10.20 17.96
CA GLY A 118 -6.28 9.17 18.68
C GLY A 118 -6.70 7.74 18.35
N TYR A 119 -7.31 7.51 17.19
CA TYR A 119 -7.64 6.16 16.72
C TYR A 119 -6.43 5.50 16.06
N TRP A 120 -6.35 4.19 16.22
CA TRP A 120 -5.24 3.39 15.71
C TRP A 120 -5.70 2.01 15.23
N LEU A 121 -4.88 1.41 14.38
CA LEU A 121 -4.90 0.01 13.98
C LEU A 121 -3.60 -0.64 14.43
N GLN A 122 -3.68 -1.78 15.11
CA GLN A 122 -2.53 -2.61 15.46
C GLN A 122 -2.65 -3.99 14.84
N MET A 123 -1.51 -4.57 14.49
CA MET A 123 -1.41 -5.94 14.00
C MET A 123 -0.10 -6.59 14.44
N GLU A 124 -0.09 -7.90 14.53
CA GLU A 124 1.15 -8.67 14.68
C GLU A 124 1.74 -8.94 13.30
N VAL A 125 2.99 -8.67 13.11
CA VAL A 125 3.71 -8.85 11.84
C VAL A 125 4.98 -9.67 12.05
N ASP A 126 5.31 -10.49 11.06
CA ASP A 126 6.60 -11.17 10.97
C ASP A 126 7.56 -10.35 10.12
N LEU A 127 8.82 -10.22 10.57
CA LEU A 127 9.89 -9.69 9.73
C LEU A 127 10.30 -10.79 8.76
N GLU A 128 9.95 -10.61 7.51
CA GLU A 128 10.21 -11.61 6.46
C GLU A 128 11.56 -11.41 5.80
N THR A 129 12.19 -12.52 5.49
CA THR A 129 13.29 -12.56 4.55
C THR A 129 12.73 -12.87 3.17
N VAL A 130 12.80 -11.93 2.27
CA VAL A 130 12.47 -12.15 0.87
C VAL A 130 13.79 -12.19 0.12
N ARG A 131 14.14 -13.33 -0.49
CA ARG A 131 15.27 -13.34 -1.42
C ARG A 131 14.91 -12.49 -2.62
N GLY A 132 15.79 -11.57 -2.98
CA GLY A 132 15.62 -10.74 -4.16
C GLY A 132 15.54 -11.60 -5.41
N GLU A 133 14.54 -11.40 -6.23
CA GLU A 133 14.26 -12.19 -7.43
C GLU A 133 15.30 -11.96 -8.54
N VAL A 134 16.07 -10.88 -8.48
CA VAL A 134 16.98 -10.45 -9.55
C VAL A 134 18.41 -10.17 -9.05
N HIS A 135 18.64 -10.09 -7.75
CA HIS A 135 19.95 -9.74 -7.19
C HIS A 135 20.40 -10.71 -6.10
N PRO A 136 21.73 -10.88 -5.90
CA PRO A 136 22.30 -11.69 -4.83
C PRO A 136 22.09 -11.06 -3.44
N TYR A 137 21.08 -10.25 -3.27
CA TYR A 137 20.72 -9.59 -2.02
C TYR A 137 19.52 -10.27 -1.38
N GLY A 138 19.60 -10.60 -0.11
CA GLY A 138 18.43 -10.93 0.69
C GLY A 138 17.72 -9.66 1.12
N LEU A 139 16.47 -9.48 0.72
CA LEU A 139 15.64 -8.38 1.17
C LEU A 139 15.01 -8.72 2.51
N VAL A 140 15.22 -7.88 3.52
CA VAL A 140 14.48 -7.93 4.77
C VAL A 140 13.29 -6.99 4.66
N ALA A 141 12.09 -7.53 4.75
CA ALA A 141 10.87 -6.77 4.53
C ALA A 141 9.82 -7.04 5.61
N LEU A 142 8.98 -6.03 5.80
CA LEU A 142 7.76 -6.08 6.58
C LEU A 142 6.59 -6.17 5.61
N ASN A 143 5.77 -7.20 5.70
CA ASN A 143 4.63 -7.41 4.82
C ASN A 143 3.31 -7.28 5.59
N LEU A 144 2.63 -6.16 5.42
CA LEU A 144 1.35 -5.88 6.10
C LEU A 144 0.22 -6.82 5.66
N ALA A 145 0.28 -7.33 4.41
CA ALA A 145 -0.72 -8.26 3.90
C ALA A 145 -0.73 -9.62 4.64
N LYS A 146 0.36 -9.93 5.34
CA LYS A 146 0.50 -11.13 6.16
C LYS A 146 0.33 -10.86 7.65
N GLY A 147 -0.10 -9.66 8.03
CA GLY A 147 -0.38 -9.30 9.41
C GLY A 147 -1.48 -10.18 10.02
N GLY A 148 -1.32 -10.47 11.31
CA GLY A 148 -2.29 -11.22 12.09
C GLY A 148 -2.70 -10.45 13.35
N ARG A 149 -3.68 -10.99 14.08
CA ARG A 149 -4.16 -10.43 15.36
C ARG A 149 -4.45 -8.92 15.30
N PHE A 150 -5.28 -8.55 14.34
CA PHE A 150 -5.69 -7.15 14.18
C PHE A 150 -6.49 -6.67 15.39
N THR A 151 -6.25 -5.45 15.83
CA THR A 151 -6.98 -4.75 16.88
C THR A 151 -7.08 -3.28 16.53
N SER A 152 -8.14 -2.59 16.98
CA SER A 152 -8.34 -1.17 16.78
C SER A 152 -9.14 -0.61 17.96
N ASN A 153 -8.96 0.66 18.29
CA ASN A 153 -9.79 1.36 19.26
C ASN A 153 -10.93 2.15 18.60
N LEU A 154 -11.10 2.04 17.29
CA LEU A 154 -12.29 2.55 16.63
C LEU A 154 -13.46 1.59 16.91
N PHE A 155 -14.53 2.09 17.50
CA PHE A 155 -15.69 1.33 18.00
C PHE A 155 -15.47 0.51 19.27
N ASP A 156 -14.56 0.89 20.14
CA ASP A 156 -14.35 0.21 21.44
C ASP A 156 -15.64 0.10 22.29
N ASP A 157 -16.57 1.03 22.09
CA ASP A 157 -17.90 1.04 22.75
C ASP A 157 -18.92 0.13 22.09
N LYS A 158 -18.60 -0.49 20.94
CA LYS A 158 -19.48 -1.33 20.10
C LYS A 158 -18.77 -2.60 19.66
N PRO A 159 -18.67 -3.62 20.51
CA PRO A 159 -17.85 -4.82 20.26
C PRO A 159 -18.16 -5.52 18.93
N ASP A 160 -19.42 -5.60 18.54
CA ASP A 160 -19.83 -6.25 17.29
C ASP A 160 -19.34 -5.49 16.04
N LEU A 161 -19.40 -4.16 16.07
CA LEU A 161 -18.87 -3.32 15.01
C LEU A 161 -17.33 -3.32 15.00
N ALA A 162 -16.71 -3.34 16.17
CA ALA A 162 -15.27 -3.46 16.29
C ALA A 162 -14.76 -4.76 15.64
N GLN A 163 -15.43 -5.88 15.89
CA GLN A 163 -15.07 -7.15 15.27
C GLN A 163 -15.26 -7.13 13.74
N GLN A 164 -16.41 -6.63 13.26
CA GLN A 164 -16.65 -6.49 11.82
C GLN A 164 -15.62 -5.58 11.13
N LEU A 165 -15.23 -4.47 11.78
CA LEU A 165 -14.17 -3.60 11.29
C LEU A 165 -12.83 -4.35 11.19
N ILE A 166 -12.47 -5.11 12.23
CA ILE A 166 -11.23 -5.91 12.26
C ILE A 166 -11.23 -6.93 11.12
N ASP A 167 -12.32 -7.67 10.94
CA ASP A 167 -12.44 -8.68 9.89
C ASP A 167 -12.34 -8.04 8.49
N ALA A 168 -13.01 -6.90 8.29
CA ALA A 168 -12.96 -6.15 7.03
C ALA A 168 -11.55 -5.57 6.75
N LEU A 169 -10.87 -5.03 7.76
CA LEU A 169 -9.50 -4.52 7.64
C LEU A 169 -8.50 -5.64 7.37
N GLN A 170 -8.66 -6.79 8.02
CA GLN A 170 -7.80 -7.95 7.79
C GLN A 170 -7.96 -8.48 6.36
N ALA A 171 -9.19 -8.60 5.88
CA ALA A 171 -9.48 -9.01 4.51
C ALA A 171 -8.89 -8.01 3.49
N TRP A 172 -9.15 -6.71 3.70
CA TRP A 172 -8.64 -5.64 2.85
C TRP A 172 -7.11 -5.60 2.82
N MET A 173 -6.44 -5.74 3.98
CA MET A 173 -4.98 -5.76 4.05
C MET A 173 -4.40 -7.00 3.36
N GLY A 174 -5.05 -8.17 3.52
CA GLY A 174 -4.64 -9.42 2.88
C GLY A 174 -4.75 -9.40 1.34
N GLU A 175 -5.64 -8.57 0.81
CA GLU A 175 -5.82 -8.35 -0.63
C GLU A 175 -4.88 -7.28 -1.21
N MET A 176 -4.06 -6.61 -0.38
CA MET A 176 -3.17 -5.55 -0.83
C MET A 176 -2.11 -6.07 -1.79
N PRO A 177 -1.85 -5.35 -2.89
CA PRO A 177 -0.68 -5.61 -3.72
C PRO A 177 0.61 -5.54 -2.89
N GLY A 178 1.51 -6.49 -3.09
CA GLY A 178 2.74 -6.61 -2.30
C GLY A 178 3.55 -5.31 -2.21
N ARG A 179 3.58 -4.53 -3.28
CA ARG A 179 4.28 -3.23 -3.29
C ARG A 179 3.61 -2.14 -2.44
N CYS A 180 2.30 -2.22 -2.17
CA CYS A 180 1.62 -1.32 -1.24
C CYS A 180 1.78 -1.77 0.21
N ALA A 181 1.77 -3.09 0.43
CA ALA A 181 1.82 -3.71 1.75
C ALA A 181 3.23 -4.03 2.25
N ARG A 182 4.24 -4.11 1.38
CA ARG A 182 5.61 -4.49 1.75
C ARG A 182 6.48 -3.25 2.01
N PHE A 183 7.12 -3.21 3.16
CA PHE A 183 8.10 -2.20 3.54
C PHE A 183 9.48 -2.84 3.65
N GLU A 184 10.44 -2.29 2.95
CA GLU A 184 11.81 -2.80 2.92
C GLU A 184 12.59 -2.26 4.11
N LEU A 185 13.09 -3.15 4.96
CA LEU A 185 13.90 -2.76 6.12
C LEU A 185 15.39 -2.70 5.78
N GLY A 186 15.81 -3.43 4.75
CA GLY A 186 17.18 -3.44 4.29
C GLY A 186 17.50 -4.63 3.42
N THR A 187 18.71 -4.64 2.89
CA THR A 187 19.23 -5.72 2.04
C THR A 187 20.48 -6.33 2.66
N VAL A 188 20.55 -7.64 2.66
CA VAL A 188 21.77 -8.37 3.04
C VAL A 188 22.48 -8.79 1.76
N ASP A 189 23.68 -8.25 1.57
CA ASP A 189 24.49 -8.56 0.40
C ASP A 189 25.22 -9.89 0.57
N PHE A 190 24.91 -10.87 -0.30
CA PHE A 190 25.58 -12.15 -0.37
C PHE A 190 26.64 -12.18 -1.49
N SER A 191 26.92 -11.06 -2.14
CA SER A 191 27.73 -11.01 -3.36
C SER A 191 29.23 -11.10 -3.13
N GLY A 192 29.71 -10.91 -1.92
CA GLY A 192 31.14 -10.97 -1.61
C GLY A 192 31.75 -12.37 -1.60
N TYR A 193 33.08 -12.42 -1.69
CA TYR A 193 33.85 -13.67 -1.60
C TYR A 193 34.80 -13.71 -0.41
N GLY A 194 34.85 -12.67 0.36
CA GLY A 194 35.68 -12.63 1.56
C GLY A 194 35.15 -13.51 2.69
N PRO A 195 36.00 -13.84 3.67
CA PRO A 195 35.64 -14.65 4.83
C PRO A 195 34.46 -14.08 5.63
N LEU A 196 34.30 -12.78 5.64
CA LEU A 196 33.23 -12.04 6.33
C LEU A 196 31.96 -11.88 5.47
N THR A 197 31.88 -12.45 4.29
CA THR A 197 30.68 -12.38 3.47
C THR A 197 29.57 -13.21 4.08
N PRO A 198 28.36 -12.64 4.25
CA PRO A 198 27.20 -13.40 4.70
C PRO A 198 26.85 -14.51 3.73
N THR A 199 26.51 -15.68 4.25
CA THR A 199 26.02 -16.85 3.48
C THR A 199 24.62 -17.26 3.89
N GLY A 200 24.13 -16.74 5.01
CA GLY A 200 22.80 -16.97 5.52
C GLY A 200 22.58 -16.17 6.80
N PHE A 201 21.34 -16.00 7.19
CA PHE A 201 21.00 -15.33 8.44
C PHE A 201 19.64 -15.74 8.96
N ILE A 202 19.39 -15.49 10.25
CA ILE A 202 18.07 -15.55 10.85
C ILE A 202 17.77 -14.22 11.54
N LEU A 203 16.51 -13.82 11.49
CA LEU A 203 16.00 -12.64 12.18
C LEU A 203 15.33 -13.04 13.49
N ARG A 204 15.52 -12.23 14.52
CA ARG A 204 14.81 -12.32 15.80
C ARG A 204 14.44 -10.93 16.28
N THR A 205 13.45 -10.86 17.15
CA THR A 205 13.05 -9.62 17.79
C THR A 205 13.15 -9.75 19.29
N GLN A 206 13.49 -8.66 19.98
CA GLN A 206 13.68 -8.67 21.43
C GLN A 206 13.19 -7.37 22.04
N ALA A 207 12.39 -7.46 23.09
CA ALA A 207 12.01 -6.30 23.88
C ALA A 207 13.19 -5.80 24.72
N ALA A 208 13.36 -4.49 24.83
CA ALA A 208 14.32 -3.88 25.72
C ALA A 208 13.98 -4.19 27.20
N PRO A 209 14.96 -4.17 28.10
CA PRO A 209 14.71 -4.35 29.52
C PRO A 209 13.65 -3.36 30.03
N GLY A 210 12.58 -3.87 30.65
CA GLY A 210 11.47 -3.05 31.16
C GLY A 210 10.43 -2.61 30.12
N ALA A 211 10.68 -2.78 28.83
CA ALA A 211 9.82 -2.26 27.75
C ALA A 211 8.47 -2.99 27.60
N ARG A 212 8.23 -4.03 28.37
CA ARG A 212 6.94 -4.76 28.39
C ARG A 212 5.94 -4.15 29.37
N VAL A 213 6.40 -3.27 30.25
CA VAL A 213 5.55 -2.61 31.24
C VAL A 213 4.86 -1.42 30.58
N ARG A 214 3.52 -1.44 30.53
CA ARG A 214 2.73 -0.47 29.77
C ARG A 214 2.96 0.98 30.17
N ASP A 215 3.22 1.24 31.44
CA ASP A 215 3.46 2.59 31.96
C ASP A 215 4.94 2.99 32.00
N ALA A 216 5.83 2.13 31.47
CA ALA A 216 7.25 2.46 31.38
C ALA A 216 7.52 3.45 30.26
N VAL A 217 8.46 4.39 30.50
CA VAL A 217 8.86 5.40 29.50
C VAL A 217 9.36 4.75 28.21
N ASN A 218 9.96 3.57 28.30
CA ASN A 218 10.46 2.81 27.16
C ASN A 218 9.50 1.70 26.70
N TYR A 219 8.20 1.80 26.99
CA TYR A 219 7.21 0.81 26.56
C TYR A 219 7.28 0.56 25.04
N GLY A 220 7.33 -0.70 24.66
CA GLY A 220 7.43 -1.13 23.27
C GLY A 220 8.82 -0.96 22.66
N ASP A 221 9.81 -0.52 23.42
CA ASP A 221 11.19 -0.43 22.93
C ASP A 221 11.82 -1.81 22.77
N GLY A 222 12.86 -1.89 21.91
CA GLY A 222 13.51 -3.16 21.63
C GLY A 222 14.41 -3.09 20.41
N ALA A 223 14.75 -4.27 19.92
CA ALA A 223 15.69 -4.43 18.84
C ALA A 223 15.33 -5.57 17.90
N VAL A 224 15.81 -5.45 16.67
CA VAL A 224 15.94 -6.56 15.72
C VAL A 224 17.34 -7.10 15.79
N LEU A 225 17.46 -8.42 15.92
CA LEU A 225 18.72 -9.15 15.92
C LEU A 225 18.86 -9.91 14.62
N VAL A 226 20.01 -9.77 13.97
CA VAL A 226 20.39 -10.49 12.75
C VAL A 226 21.54 -11.41 13.11
N PHE A 227 21.28 -12.70 13.18
CA PHE A 227 22.32 -13.70 13.38
C PHE A 227 22.82 -14.11 12.02
N ILE A 228 24.11 -13.91 11.74
CA ILE A 228 24.70 -13.99 10.41
C ILE A 228 25.65 -15.18 10.34
N ARG A 229 25.42 -16.04 9.37
CA ARG A 229 26.38 -17.05 8.96
C ARG A 229 27.38 -16.42 8.00
N LEU A 230 28.64 -16.44 8.35
CA LEU A 230 29.72 -15.96 7.50
C LEU A 230 30.30 -17.15 6.73
N ARG A 231 30.95 -16.86 5.60
CA ARG A 231 31.51 -17.89 4.69
C ARG A 231 32.43 -18.86 5.41
N ASP A 232 33.36 -18.34 6.21
CA ASP A 232 34.37 -19.15 6.91
C ASP A 232 33.93 -19.52 8.33
N SER A 233 32.63 -19.38 8.66
CA SER A 233 32.10 -19.87 9.95
C SER A 233 32.25 -21.38 10.06
N LEU A 234 32.93 -21.84 11.09
CA LEU A 234 33.23 -23.26 11.34
C LEU A 234 32.01 -24.06 11.81
N LEU A 235 31.01 -23.39 12.40
CA LEU A 235 29.81 -23.99 12.98
C LEU A 235 28.54 -23.35 12.45
N ASP A 236 27.48 -24.12 12.38
CA ASP A 236 26.13 -23.63 12.22
C ASP A 236 25.67 -23.06 13.59
N GLY A 237 25.24 -21.79 13.58
CA GLY A 237 24.79 -21.12 14.80
C GLY A 237 23.51 -21.71 15.36
N GLN A 238 23.32 -21.58 16.66
CA GLN A 238 22.10 -21.99 17.34
C GLN A 238 21.12 -20.80 17.47
N PRO A 239 19.81 -21.03 17.41
CA PRO A 239 18.84 -19.97 17.67
C PRO A 239 18.94 -19.50 19.13
N PRO A 240 18.74 -18.20 19.41
CA PRO A 240 18.82 -17.67 20.76
C PRO A 240 17.66 -18.19 21.61
N GLY A 241 17.95 -18.47 22.89
CA GLY A 241 16.95 -18.79 23.90
C GLY A 241 16.27 -17.52 24.44
N THR A 242 15.22 -17.70 25.25
CA THR A 242 14.45 -16.58 25.85
C THR A 242 15.26 -15.72 26.84
N SER A 243 16.37 -16.24 27.36
CA SER A 243 17.30 -15.55 28.26
C SER A 243 18.46 -14.85 27.54
N TYR A 244 18.37 -14.72 26.20
CA TYR A 244 19.41 -14.07 25.41
C TYR A 244 19.61 -12.60 25.87
N PRO A 245 20.86 -12.13 26.08
CA PRO A 245 21.11 -10.80 26.56
C PRO A 245 20.64 -9.73 25.57
N TYR A 246 20.20 -8.58 26.07
CA TYR A 246 19.88 -7.43 25.24
C TYR A 246 21.16 -6.69 24.89
N LEU A 247 21.57 -6.74 23.62
CA LEU A 247 22.91 -6.30 23.20
C LEU A 247 23.03 -4.82 22.83
N LEU A 248 21.99 -4.01 23.03
CA LEU A 248 22.07 -2.55 22.89
C LEU A 248 22.22 -1.92 24.29
N PRO A 249 23.39 -1.33 24.62
CA PRO A 249 23.56 -0.70 25.92
C PRO A 249 22.81 0.62 26.03
N ASP A 250 22.49 1.01 27.26
CA ASP A 250 21.98 2.32 27.59
C ASP A 250 22.97 3.43 27.18
N GLY A 251 22.51 4.65 26.96
CA GLY A 251 23.39 5.78 26.63
C GLY A 251 23.44 6.17 25.16
N GLY A 252 22.37 5.85 24.41
CA GLY A 252 22.15 6.38 23.06
C GLY A 252 22.91 5.61 21.97
N TYR A 253 23.01 4.31 22.11
CA TYR A 253 23.46 3.40 21.06
C TYR A 253 22.27 2.95 20.19
N SER A 254 22.47 2.85 18.89
CA SER A 254 21.42 2.41 17.97
C SER A 254 21.78 1.13 17.21
N ALA A 255 23.02 0.69 17.28
CA ALA A 255 23.48 -0.53 16.66
C ALA A 255 24.62 -1.18 17.43
N THR A 256 24.68 -2.52 17.39
CA THR A 256 25.78 -3.32 17.92
C THR A 256 26.14 -4.39 16.92
N LEU A 257 27.43 -4.59 16.65
CA LEU A 257 27.95 -5.73 15.90
C LEU A 257 28.85 -6.56 16.81
N VAL A 258 28.59 -7.85 16.85
CA VAL A 258 29.45 -8.83 17.54
C VAL A 258 29.99 -9.80 16.50
N LEU A 259 31.30 -9.86 16.36
CA LEU A 259 32.01 -10.83 15.51
C LEU A 259 32.51 -11.97 16.39
N ASN A 260 32.21 -13.20 15.99
CA ASN A 260 32.66 -14.38 16.70
C ASN A 260 34.21 -14.41 16.78
N LYS A 261 34.71 -14.83 17.93
CA LYS A 261 36.17 -14.95 18.18
C LYS A 261 36.92 -15.75 17.13
N ASP A 262 36.29 -16.78 16.55
CA ASP A 262 36.89 -17.64 15.54
C ASP A 262 37.09 -16.95 14.19
N MET A 263 36.40 -15.82 13.99
CA MET A 263 36.49 -14.96 12.78
C MET A 263 37.46 -13.79 12.95
N LEU A 264 38.08 -13.60 14.10
CA LEU A 264 38.95 -12.44 14.38
C LEU A 264 40.14 -12.32 13.43
N GLY A 265 40.67 -13.44 12.95
CA GLY A 265 41.77 -13.47 11.98
C GLY A 265 41.43 -12.87 10.61
N HIS A 266 40.16 -12.69 10.30
CA HIS A 266 39.64 -12.17 9.05
C HIS A 266 39.04 -10.77 9.19
N ALA A 267 39.08 -10.19 10.39
CA ALA A 267 38.42 -8.91 10.70
C ALA A 267 39.12 -7.73 10.04
N SER A 268 38.67 -7.30 8.88
CA SER A 268 39.00 -5.98 8.31
C SER A 268 38.00 -4.94 8.78
N ASP A 269 38.43 -3.70 9.03
CA ASP A 269 37.51 -2.65 9.50
C ASP A 269 36.39 -2.35 8.47
N ASP A 270 36.72 -2.32 7.18
CA ASP A 270 35.74 -2.14 6.11
C ASP A 270 34.67 -3.26 6.06
N GLY A 271 35.10 -4.53 6.21
CA GLY A 271 34.20 -5.67 6.24
C GLY A 271 33.28 -5.65 7.46
N LEU A 272 33.77 -5.18 8.61
CA LEU A 272 32.98 -5.07 9.82
C LEU A 272 31.96 -3.93 9.73
N GLU A 273 32.33 -2.79 9.11
CA GLU A 273 31.37 -1.70 8.88
C GLU A 273 30.24 -2.12 7.96
N LEU A 274 30.52 -2.93 6.94
CA LEU A 274 29.50 -3.50 6.06
C LEU A 274 28.51 -4.39 6.83
N LEU A 275 29.03 -5.28 7.69
CA LEU A 275 28.19 -6.13 8.55
C LEU A 275 27.36 -5.32 9.54
N ALA A 276 27.89 -4.22 10.06
CA ALA A 276 27.20 -3.40 11.05
C ALA A 276 26.01 -2.61 10.48
N ARG A 277 25.90 -2.48 9.18
CA ARG A 277 24.85 -1.69 8.51
C ARG A 277 23.92 -2.49 7.59
N LEU A 278 23.91 -3.81 7.71
CA LEU A 278 23.17 -4.72 6.81
C LEU A 278 21.68 -4.40 6.61
N LEU A 279 20.99 -3.93 7.64
CA LEU A 279 19.56 -3.59 7.55
C LEU A 279 19.30 -2.13 7.16
N PHE A 280 20.29 -1.43 6.61
CA PHE A 280 20.11 -0.02 6.26
C PHE A 280 20.60 0.25 4.83
N PRO A 281 19.99 1.23 4.14
CA PRO A 281 20.41 1.61 2.79
C PRO A 281 21.92 1.89 2.72
N GLU A 282 22.52 1.65 1.58
CA GLU A 282 23.98 1.74 1.31
C GLU A 282 24.66 3.03 1.78
N LEU A 283 23.90 4.10 1.88
CA LEU A 283 24.39 5.44 2.26
C LEU A 283 24.41 5.70 3.77
N ASN A 284 23.96 4.77 4.60
CA ASN A 284 24.09 4.87 6.05
C ASN A 284 25.45 4.33 6.48
N ALA A 285 26.10 5.05 7.36
CA ALA A 285 27.37 4.63 7.95
C ALA A 285 27.16 4.13 9.37
N PHE A 286 27.92 3.12 9.75
CA PHE A 286 28.07 2.75 11.16
C PHE A 286 29.15 3.61 11.82
N VAL A 287 28.74 4.43 12.78
CA VAL A 287 29.66 5.24 13.58
C VAL A 287 30.00 4.49 14.86
N LYS A 288 31.17 3.89 14.87
CA LYS A 288 31.71 3.18 16.02
C LYS A 288 32.00 4.13 17.18
N LYS A 289 31.45 3.85 18.36
CA LYS A 289 31.73 4.59 19.59
C LYS A 289 32.65 3.82 20.52
N VAL A 290 32.46 2.52 20.61
CA VAL A 290 33.27 1.62 21.45
C VAL A 290 33.60 0.37 20.66
N ASP A 291 34.87 -0.03 20.67
CA ASP A 291 35.36 -1.28 20.11
C ASP A 291 36.10 -2.04 21.22
N SER A 292 35.71 -3.24 21.48
CA SER A 292 36.25 -4.07 22.56
C SER A 292 36.28 -5.52 22.15
N THR A 293 37.21 -6.28 22.78
CA THR A 293 37.31 -7.73 22.52
C THR A 293 37.33 -8.45 23.87
N PRO A 294 36.15 -8.52 24.55
CA PRO A 294 36.04 -9.28 25.79
C PRO A 294 36.29 -10.77 25.57
N LEU A 295 35.67 -11.39 24.60
CA LEU A 295 35.90 -12.73 24.08
C LEU A 295 35.68 -12.68 22.56
N ASP A 296 34.46 -12.33 22.12
CA ASP A 296 34.13 -11.94 20.77
C ASP A 296 34.54 -10.48 20.58
N ARG A 297 34.80 -10.03 19.36
CA ARG A 297 34.96 -8.60 19.08
C ARG A 297 33.59 -7.95 19.02
N VAL A 298 33.37 -6.92 19.81
CA VAL A 298 32.11 -6.18 19.85
C VAL A 298 32.32 -4.72 19.52
N MET A 299 31.52 -4.20 18.64
CA MET A 299 31.47 -2.78 18.30
C MET A 299 30.08 -2.23 18.66
N PHE A 300 30.07 -1.28 19.57
CA PHE A 300 28.88 -0.50 19.92
C PHE A 300 28.94 0.86 19.22
N GLY A 301 27.86 1.24 18.60
CA GLY A 301 27.82 2.49 17.87
C GLY A 301 26.43 2.93 17.48
N ASN A 302 26.39 3.77 16.46
CA ASN A 302 25.16 4.22 15.88
C ASN A 302 25.18 4.00 14.39
N ILE A 303 24.04 3.66 13.84
CA ILE A 303 23.80 3.91 12.42
C ILE A 303 23.66 5.42 12.26
N ASP A 304 24.67 6.04 11.69
CA ASP A 304 24.63 7.47 11.40
C ASP A 304 23.89 7.67 10.08
N PRO A 305 22.75 8.31 10.10
CA PRO A 305 22.02 8.63 8.89
C PRO A 305 22.65 9.82 8.16
N LEU A 306 23.91 9.68 7.74
CA LEU A 306 24.69 10.77 7.17
C LEU A 306 24.01 11.48 6.00
N ARG A 307 23.19 10.75 5.22
CA ARG A 307 22.65 11.33 3.99
C ARG A 307 21.25 10.83 3.62
N THR A 308 20.83 9.65 4.07
CA THR A 308 19.55 9.04 3.70
C THR A 308 18.42 9.32 4.68
N GLN A 309 18.72 9.79 5.87
CA GLN A 309 17.72 10.20 6.85
C GLN A 309 17.60 11.71 6.96
N LEU A 310 17.58 12.37 5.83
CA LEU A 310 17.11 13.74 5.79
C LEU A 310 15.69 13.78 6.35
N THR A 311 15.39 14.77 7.15
CA THR A 311 14.08 14.95 7.76
C THR A 311 13.52 16.32 7.41
N VAL A 312 12.31 16.36 6.92
CA VAL A 312 11.57 17.61 6.76
C VAL A 312 10.75 17.85 8.03
N LYS A 313 10.97 18.98 8.67
CA LYS A 313 10.22 19.34 9.88
C LYS A 313 9.36 20.60 9.63
N PRO A 314 8.16 20.65 10.24
CA PRO A 314 7.55 19.67 11.14
C PRO A 314 7.14 18.38 10.40
N THR A 315 7.29 17.22 11.03
CA THR A 315 7.11 15.90 10.38
C THR A 315 5.67 15.40 10.39
N LEU A 316 5.09 15.29 11.58
CA LEU A 316 3.79 14.65 11.82
C LEU A 316 2.83 15.62 12.51
N GLY A 317 1.54 15.40 12.34
CA GLY A 317 0.48 16.17 13.01
C GLY A 317 0.43 17.65 12.62
N THR A 318 1.10 18.04 11.52
CA THR A 318 1.10 19.43 11.06
C THR A 318 -0.23 19.74 10.40
N VAL A 319 -1.02 20.59 11.07
CA VAL A 319 -2.30 21.05 10.53
C VAL A 319 -2.13 22.49 10.03
N VAL A 320 -2.51 22.73 8.77
CA VAL A 320 -2.46 24.03 8.10
C VAL A 320 -3.85 24.42 7.68
N THR A 321 -4.26 25.62 8.00
CA THR A 321 -5.56 26.14 7.53
C THR A 321 -5.47 26.54 6.06
N ALA A 322 -6.48 26.27 5.28
CA ALA A 322 -6.59 26.64 3.88
C ALA A 322 -6.27 28.13 3.67
N GLY A 323 -5.50 28.44 2.62
CA GLY A 323 -5.02 29.79 2.33
C GLY A 323 -3.98 30.34 3.30
N LYS A 324 -3.50 29.56 4.27
CA LYS A 324 -2.44 29.95 5.19
C LYS A 324 -1.12 29.27 4.84
N THR A 325 -0.05 29.76 5.44
CA THR A 325 1.30 29.28 5.19
C THR A 325 1.86 28.47 6.36
N GLN A 326 2.75 27.53 6.04
CA GLN A 326 3.53 26.76 7.01
C GLN A 326 4.98 26.68 6.54
N GLN A 327 5.91 27.04 7.41
CA GLN A 327 7.34 26.88 7.13
C GLN A 327 7.76 25.44 7.37
N PHE A 328 8.35 24.81 6.33
CA PHE A 328 9.07 23.55 6.42
C PHE A 328 10.57 23.82 6.28
N ARG A 329 11.37 22.97 6.90
CA ARG A 329 12.83 23.01 6.82
C ARG A 329 13.39 21.64 6.69
N LEU A 330 14.46 21.51 5.93
CA LEU A 330 15.20 20.27 5.76
C LEU A 330 16.30 20.18 6.82
N TYR A 331 16.40 19.05 7.47
CA TYR A 331 17.40 18.73 8.49
C TYR A 331 18.24 17.53 8.04
N ASP A 332 19.50 17.54 8.38
CA ASP A 332 20.39 16.40 8.24
C ASP A 332 20.23 15.40 9.40
N GLY A 333 20.98 14.29 9.35
CA GLY A 333 20.94 13.25 10.38
C GLY A 333 21.46 13.71 11.76
N LYS A 334 22.03 14.92 11.84
CA LYS A 334 22.49 15.54 13.10
C LYS A 334 21.54 16.63 13.59
N ASP A 335 20.32 16.68 13.02
CA ASP A 335 19.33 17.70 13.34
C ASP A 335 19.77 19.15 13.01
N GLN A 336 20.71 19.31 12.08
CA GLN A 336 21.10 20.62 11.60
C GLN A 336 20.28 21.01 10.37
N VAL A 337 19.86 22.26 10.30
CA VAL A 337 19.16 22.79 9.13
C VAL A 337 20.11 22.83 7.94
N ILE A 338 19.73 22.22 6.85
CA ILE A 338 20.43 22.29 5.57
C ILE A 338 19.51 22.86 4.49
N THR A 339 20.12 23.40 3.45
CA THR A 339 19.38 24.01 2.33
C THR A 339 18.97 22.92 1.34
N ALA A 340 17.68 22.78 1.09
CA ALA A 340 17.17 21.92 0.04
C ALA A 340 17.54 22.48 -1.34
N SER A 341 17.87 21.59 -2.27
CA SER A 341 18.10 21.95 -3.69
C SER A 341 16.80 22.25 -4.43
N ALA A 342 15.70 21.61 -4.02
CA ALA A 342 14.36 21.86 -4.54
C ALA A 342 13.30 21.46 -3.50
N TRP A 343 12.15 22.11 -3.61
CA TRP A 343 10.94 21.75 -2.86
C TRP A 343 9.81 21.44 -3.83
N SER A 344 8.97 20.51 -3.45
CA SER A 344 7.72 20.20 -4.16
C SER A 344 6.61 19.83 -3.18
N VAL A 345 5.37 20.00 -3.61
CA VAL A 345 4.20 19.59 -2.84
C VAL A 345 3.30 18.72 -3.71
N ILE A 346 2.73 17.70 -3.11
CA ILE A 346 1.81 16.75 -3.76
C ILE A 346 0.57 16.65 -2.90
N ASN A 347 -0.58 16.82 -3.51
CA ASN A 347 -1.86 16.38 -2.96
C ASN A 347 -2.25 15.08 -3.66
N PRO A 348 -2.16 13.91 -2.99
CA PRO A 348 -2.45 12.62 -3.64
C PRO A 348 -3.90 12.49 -4.13
N GLN A 349 -4.79 13.34 -3.63
CA GLN A 349 -6.22 13.35 -3.96
C GLN A 349 -6.58 14.31 -5.09
N SER A 350 -5.66 15.20 -5.49
CA SER A 350 -5.90 16.16 -6.56
C SER A 350 -5.21 15.71 -7.85
N HIS A 351 -5.93 15.80 -8.93
CA HIS A 351 -5.39 15.60 -10.30
C HIS A 351 -5.05 16.93 -10.98
N ASP A 352 -5.30 18.06 -10.33
CA ASP A 352 -5.09 19.41 -10.85
C ASP A 352 -3.99 20.12 -10.04
N ASP A 353 -3.13 20.86 -10.73
CA ASP A 353 -2.05 21.64 -10.13
C ASP A 353 -2.57 22.66 -9.10
N ALA A 354 -3.74 23.24 -9.33
CA ALA A 354 -4.37 24.16 -8.40
C ALA A 354 -4.69 23.52 -7.04
N GLY A 355 -4.98 22.23 -7.00
CA GLY A 355 -5.25 21.47 -5.80
C GLY A 355 -4.00 21.12 -4.97
N HIS A 356 -2.79 21.33 -5.50
CA HIS A 356 -1.55 21.04 -4.81
C HIS A 356 -1.06 22.18 -3.88
N GLY A 357 -1.58 23.38 -4.02
CA GLY A 357 -1.00 24.55 -3.36
C GLY A 357 0.36 24.91 -3.94
N SER A 358 1.19 25.61 -3.17
CA SER A 358 2.53 25.98 -3.63
C SER A 358 3.55 25.91 -2.49
N ILE A 359 4.81 25.66 -2.83
CA ILE A 359 5.92 25.74 -1.90
C ILE A 359 7.07 26.50 -2.56
N ASP A 360 7.66 27.45 -1.84
CA ASP A 360 8.77 28.24 -2.37
C ASP A 360 10.13 27.53 -2.16
N GLY A 361 11.20 28.11 -2.75
CA GLY A 361 12.56 27.58 -2.62
C GLY A 361 13.12 27.57 -1.19
N ASN A 362 12.48 28.26 -0.26
CA ASN A 362 12.84 28.28 1.16
C ASN A 362 12.00 27.29 2.00
N GLY A 363 11.08 26.56 1.37
CA GLY A 363 10.22 25.59 2.06
C GLY A 363 9.00 26.22 2.73
N LEU A 364 8.59 27.44 2.32
CA LEU A 364 7.35 28.04 2.79
C LEU A 364 6.19 27.47 1.94
N PHE A 365 5.45 26.56 2.52
CA PHE A 365 4.23 26.01 1.94
C PHE A 365 3.08 26.96 2.09
N THR A 366 2.35 27.21 1.03
CA THR A 366 1.08 27.92 1.00
C THR A 366 -0.03 26.95 0.64
N ALA A 367 -0.93 26.70 1.59
CA ALA A 367 -2.06 25.80 1.36
C ALA A 367 -3.00 26.40 0.32
N PRO A 368 -3.69 25.58 -0.50
CA PRO A 368 -4.73 26.03 -1.40
C PRO A 368 -5.82 26.82 -0.68
N SER A 369 -6.56 27.63 -1.43
CA SER A 369 -7.63 28.43 -0.85
C SER A 369 -8.79 27.54 -0.32
N PRO A 370 -9.63 28.05 0.59
CA PRO A 370 -10.80 27.33 1.08
C PRO A 370 -11.74 26.84 -0.02
N GLU A 371 -11.82 27.61 -1.13
CA GLU A 371 -12.66 27.25 -2.28
C GLU A 371 -12.17 26.01 -3.01
N VAL A 372 -10.85 25.78 -3.00
CA VAL A 372 -10.21 24.60 -3.62
C VAL A 372 -10.26 23.39 -2.71
N ILE A 373 -9.99 23.60 -1.42
CA ILE A 373 -9.96 22.50 -0.43
C ILE A 373 -11.37 21.98 -0.11
N GLY A 374 -12.38 22.84 -0.20
CA GLY A 374 -13.70 22.49 0.29
C GLY A 374 -13.71 22.33 1.81
N GLN A 375 -14.55 21.43 2.32
CA GLN A 375 -14.66 21.18 3.77
C GLN A 375 -13.93 19.91 4.22
N GLU A 376 -13.26 19.22 3.33
CA GLU A 376 -12.54 18.01 3.67
C GLU A 376 -11.16 18.31 4.24
N VAL A 377 -10.75 17.50 5.20
CA VAL A 377 -9.34 17.41 5.58
C VAL A 377 -8.60 16.75 4.42
N GLN A 378 -7.62 17.43 3.85
CA GLN A 378 -6.83 16.91 2.75
C GLN A 378 -5.37 16.69 3.17
N THR A 379 -4.79 15.60 2.71
CA THR A 379 -3.40 15.24 2.99
C THR A 379 -2.48 15.79 1.92
N PHE A 380 -1.43 16.49 2.34
CA PHE A 380 -0.38 17.02 1.48
C PHE A 380 0.96 16.41 1.86
N ILE A 381 1.73 16.03 0.87
CA ILE A 381 3.11 15.57 1.03
C ILE A 381 4.06 16.68 0.58
N ILE A 382 4.82 17.19 1.52
CA ILE A 382 5.85 18.20 1.32
C ILE A 382 7.17 17.49 1.13
N LYS A 383 7.79 17.64 -0.04
CA LYS A 383 9.00 16.94 -0.41
C LYS A 383 10.15 17.93 -0.60
N ALA A 384 11.30 17.63 0.00
CA ALA A 384 12.57 18.31 -0.22
C ALA A 384 13.53 17.40 -1.01
N GLU A 385 14.30 17.99 -1.90
CA GLU A 385 15.43 17.37 -2.57
C GLU A 385 16.73 17.99 -2.08
N TYR A 386 17.74 17.16 -1.88
CA TYR A 386 19.09 17.62 -1.53
C TYR A 386 20.08 16.97 -2.47
N LYS A 387 20.86 17.80 -3.17
CA LYS A 387 21.90 17.35 -4.09
C LYS A 387 23.27 17.47 -3.45
N GLN A 388 24.04 16.40 -3.53
CA GLN A 388 25.44 16.39 -3.12
C GLN A 388 26.28 15.66 -4.18
N GLY A 389 27.05 16.42 -4.95
CA GLY A 389 27.72 15.90 -6.13
C GLY A 389 26.69 15.50 -7.20
N GLU A 390 26.80 14.29 -7.73
CA GLU A 390 25.86 13.76 -8.72
C GLU A 390 24.62 13.09 -8.08
N GLU A 391 24.63 12.87 -6.77
CA GLU A 391 23.57 12.17 -6.06
C GLU A 391 22.47 13.13 -5.59
N THR A 392 21.22 12.66 -5.67
CA THR A 392 20.03 13.38 -5.21
C THR A 392 19.32 12.58 -4.12
N TYR A 393 19.17 13.21 -2.96
CA TYR A 393 18.51 12.65 -1.79
C TYR A 393 17.14 13.28 -1.62
N HIS A 394 16.21 12.55 -1.02
CA HIS A 394 14.84 12.97 -0.83
C HIS A 394 14.43 12.83 0.63
N ALA A 395 13.67 13.80 1.11
CA ALA A 395 12.94 13.69 2.37
C ALA A 395 11.55 14.29 2.20
N ALA A 396 10.60 13.85 3.01
CA ALA A 396 9.25 14.35 2.96
C ALA A 396 8.67 14.55 4.36
N ALA A 397 7.60 15.35 4.43
CA ALA A 397 6.74 15.49 5.58
C ALA A 397 5.29 15.50 5.13
N ARG A 398 4.38 15.19 6.06
CA ARG A 398 2.94 15.24 5.82
C ARG A 398 2.36 16.48 6.48
N ALA A 399 1.48 17.18 5.76
CA ALA A 399 0.62 18.23 6.29
C ALA A 399 -0.85 17.86 6.06
N LEU A 400 -1.70 18.13 7.02
CA LEU A 400 -3.15 18.09 6.87
C LEU A 400 -3.63 19.50 6.63
N VAL A 401 -4.32 19.75 5.52
CA VAL A 401 -4.96 21.05 5.26
C VAL A 401 -6.43 20.96 5.59
N ILE A 402 -6.88 21.86 6.42
CA ILE A 402 -8.26 21.97 6.90
C ILE A 402 -8.84 23.32 6.48
N SER A 403 -10.14 23.34 6.19
CA SER A 403 -10.82 24.58 5.78
C SER A 403 -10.86 25.62 6.90
N GLU A 404 -11.03 25.18 8.13
CA GLU A 404 -11.19 26.04 9.31
C GLU A 404 -10.28 25.63 10.47
N PRO A 405 -9.77 26.57 11.27
CA PRO A 405 -8.83 26.29 12.35
C PRO A 405 -9.43 25.49 13.51
N VAL A 406 -10.75 25.52 13.68
CA VAL A 406 -11.48 24.77 14.71
C VAL A 406 -12.49 23.84 14.05
N LEU A 407 -12.26 22.55 14.15
CA LEU A 407 -13.17 21.50 13.73
C LEU A 407 -13.76 20.83 14.95
N ALA A 408 -14.91 21.31 15.38
CA ALA A 408 -15.60 20.78 16.56
C ALA A 408 -16.22 19.41 16.24
N MET A 409 -15.84 18.37 16.97
CA MET A 409 -16.30 17.00 16.77
C MET A 409 -17.05 16.43 17.97
N PRO A 410 -18.06 15.57 17.73
CA PRO A 410 -18.72 15.33 16.45
C PRO A 410 -19.38 16.61 15.92
N ALA A 411 -19.27 16.91 14.62
CA ALA A 411 -19.91 18.09 14.03
C ALA A 411 -21.42 18.06 14.26
N PHE A 412 -22.01 16.89 14.10
CA PHE A 412 -23.37 16.60 14.54
C PHE A 412 -23.50 15.12 14.93
N GLY A 413 -24.53 14.81 15.69
CA GLY A 413 -24.88 13.46 16.04
C GLY A 413 -26.27 13.41 16.65
N ALA A 414 -26.96 12.31 16.47
CA ALA A 414 -28.26 12.06 17.08
C ALA A 414 -28.13 11.00 18.18
N TYR A 415 -28.67 11.31 19.34
CA TYR A 415 -28.51 10.51 20.55
C TYR A 415 -29.84 10.38 21.29
N ARG A 416 -30.00 9.24 21.93
CA ARG A 416 -31.08 9.06 22.92
C ARG A 416 -30.53 9.40 24.31
N PRO A 417 -31.10 10.36 25.02
CA PRO A 417 -30.58 10.75 26.33
C PRO A 417 -30.42 9.59 27.31
N GLN A 418 -31.36 8.63 27.29
CA GLN A 418 -31.33 7.45 28.17
C GLN A 418 -30.16 6.50 27.85
N GLU A 419 -29.79 6.37 26.58
CA GLU A 419 -28.68 5.54 26.13
C GLU A 419 -27.31 6.25 26.21
N SER A 420 -27.34 7.57 26.37
CA SER A 420 -26.16 8.44 26.43
C SER A 420 -25.86 8.96 27.84
N ALA A 421 -26.22 8.21 28.86
CA ALA A 421 -26.03 8.58 30.28
C ALA A 421 -24.55 8.80 30.62
N ASN A 422 -23.62 8.12 29.95
CA ASN A 422 -22.18 8.28 30.12
C ASN A 422 -21.64 9.54 29.41
N GLY A 423 -22.49 10.25 28.67
CA GLY A 423 -22.16 11.47 27.94
C GLY A 423 -21.57 11.22 26.54
N ILE A 424 -21.41 12.33 25.83
CA ILE A 424 -20.94 12.41 24.44
C ILE A 424 -19.62 13.17 24.47
N ASP A 425 -18.55 12.54 24.03
CA ASP A 425 -17.22 13.15 24.00
C ASP A 425 -17.16 14.22 22.91
N LEU A 426 -16.52 15.33 23.23
CA LEU A 426 -16.34 16.50 22.38
C LEU A 426 -14.84 16.80 22.29
N TRP A 427 -14.35 17.03 21.05
CA TRP A 427 -12.94 17.36 20.82
C TRP A 427 -12.78 18.28 19.61
N ASN A 428 -11.60 18.87 19.48
CA ASN A 428 -11.21 19.61 18.29
C ASN A 428 -10.34 18.72 17.39
N ALA A 429 -10.81 18.42 16.19
CA ALA A 429 -10.03 17.73 15.16
C ALA A 429 -9.11 18.68 14.38
N GLY A 430 -9.22 20.01 14.60
CA GLY A 430 -8.33 21.01 14.04
C GLY A 430 -7.09 21.27 14.90
N LYS A 431 -6.62 22.52 14.90
CA LYS A 431 -5.38 22.92 15.57
C LYS A 431 -5.61 23.42 17.01
N GLY A 432 -4.92 22.81 17.96
CA GLY A 432 -4.88 23.26 19.36
C GLY A 432 -6.07 22.80 20.21
N ASN A 433 -5.98 23.08 21.51
CA ASN A 433 -7.01 22.77 22.48
C ASN A 433 -8.06 23.89 22.51
N VAL A 434 -9.33 23.52 22.59
CA VAL A 434 -10.43 24.44 22.64
C VAL A 434 -11.36 24.10 23.82
N SER A 435 -12.08 25.12 24.34
CA SER A 435 -13.18 24.93 25.27
C SER A 435 -14.49 24.86 24.50
N PHE A 436 -15.47 24.15 25.07
CA PHE A 436 -16.82 24.02 24.51
C PHE A 436 -17.82 24.77 25.38
N GLU A 437 -18.75 25.48 24.73
CA GLU A 437 -19.84 26.23 25.38
C GLU A 437 -21.17 25.83 24.77
N MET A 438 -22.22 25.78 25.62
CA MET A 438 -23.58 25.53 25.16
C MET A 438 -24.22 26.83 24.63
N LEU A 439 -24.84 26.72 23.45
CA LEU A 439 -25.59 27.81 22.84
C LEU A 439 -27.10 27.56 23.01
N GLY A 440 -27.82 28.62 23.44
CA GLY A 440 -29.25 28.56 23.67
C GLY A 440 -29.62 27.95 25.02
N GLN A 441 -30.82 27.39 25.12
CA GLN A 441 -31.29 26.76 26.35
C GLN A 441 -30.51 25.46 26.59
N PRO A 442 -29.88 25.27 27.76
CA PRO A 442 -29.19 24.05 28.08
C PRO A 442 -30.12 22.83 28.10
N LEU A 443 -29.68 21.74 27.44
CA LEU A 443 -30.34 20.43 27.45
C LEU A 443 -29.47 19.36 28.13
N GLY A 444 -28.47 19.80 28.90
CA GLY A 444 -27.50 18.94 29.59
C GLY A 444 -26.39 19.76 30.22
N GLN A 445 -25.29 19.11 30.51
CA GLN A 445 -24.10 19.72 31.13
C GLN A 445 -22.84 19.37 30.35
N ILE A 446 -21.84 20.26 30.40
CA ILE A 446 -20.50 20.00 29.83
C ILE A 446 -19.50 19.82 30.97
N ALA A 447 -18.76 18.72 30.94
CA ALA A 447 -17.63 18.47 31.84
C ALA A 447 -16.31 18.50 31.03
N SER A 448 -15.29 19.18 31.56
CA SER A 448 -13.94 19.13 30.96
C SER A 448 -13.25 17.83 31.32
N LEU A 449 -12.64 17.17 30.33
CA LEU A 449 -11.83 15.95 30.50
C LEU A 449 -10.33 16.24 30.50
N GLY A 450 -9.92 17.49 30.34
CA GLY A 450 -8.53 17.89 30.15
C GLY A 450 -8.08 17.73 28.67
N ASN A 451 -6.88 18.24 28.36
CA ASN A 451 -6.26 18.16 27.03
C ASN A 451 -7.14 18.61 25.86
N GLY A 452 -8.00 19.63 26.11
CA GLY A 452 -8.92 20.15 25.08
C GLY A 452 -10.11 19.25 24.77
N ARG A 453 -10.33 18.18 25.54
CA ARG A 453 -11.50 17.31 25.44
C ARG A 453 -12.54 17.73 26.49
N SER A 454 -13.79 17.61 26.11
CA SER A 454 -14.95 17.82 26.96
C SER A 454 -15.98 16.71 26.76
N ARG A 455 -16.94 16.62 27.67
CA ARG A 455 -18.03 15.66 27.59
C ARG A 455 -19.36 16.35 27.83
N PHE A 456 -20.27 16.20 26.88
CA PHE A 456 -21.64 16.65 27.06
C PHE A 456 -22.48 15.51 27.63
N VAL A 457 -23.15 15.74 28.77
CA VAL A 457 -24.05 14.79 29.39
C VAL A 457 -25.47 15.35 29.25
N PRO A 458 -26.34 14.69 28.42
CA PRO A 458 -27.70 15.16 28.21
C PRO A 458 -28.57 14.94 29.44
N ASP A 459 -29.49 15.86 29.67
CA ASP A 459 -30.51 15.72 30.74
C ASP A 459 -31.46 14.56 30.42
N GLN A 460 -31.59 13.62 31.36
CA GLN A 460 -32.44 12.43 31.20
C GLN A 460 -33.95 12.79 31.06
N GLN A 461 -34.32 13.98 31.45
CA GLN A 461 -35.71 14.45 31.40
C GLN A 461 -35.93 15.59 30.39
N ALA A 462 -35.03 15.73 29.40
CA ALA A 462 -35.03 16.86 28.48
C ALA A 462 -36.28 16.92 27.58
N GLY A 463 -37.37 17.26 28.16
CA GLY A 463 -38.48 17.88 27.46
C GLY A 463 -39.57 16.95 26.91
N ARG A 464 -40.78 17.53 26.76
CA ARG A 464 -41.95 16.90 26.14
C ARG A 464 -41.88 16.81 24.59
N ARG A 465 -40.84 17.37 23.98
CA ARG A 465 -40.68 17.36 22.51
C ARG A 465 -40.08 16.05 22.05
N ILE A 466 -40.46 15.58 20.86
CA ILE A 466 -39.89 14.39 20.24
C ILE A 466 -38.40 14.60 19.98
N LEU A 467 -38.04 15.76 19.45
CA LEU A 467 -36.65 16.13 19.13
C LEU A 467 -36.23 17.39 19.87
N GLY A 468 -35.03 17.39 20.43
CA GLY A 468 -34.33 18.58 20.93
C GLY A 468 -32.99 18.72 20.19
N VAL A 469 -32.41 19.91 20.13
CA VAL A 469 -31.08 20.13 19.60
C VAL A 469 -30.27 20.98 20.54
N GLN A 470 -29.18 20.41 21.08
CA GLN A 470 -28.17 21.19 21.78
C GLN A 470 -27.13 21.69 20.80
N ARG A 471 -27.05 22.97 20.64
CA ARG A 471 -25.97 23.61 19.90
C ARG A 471 -24.80 23.90 20.83
N LEU A 472 -23.60 23.67 20.32
CA LEU A 472 -22.35 23.91 21.06
C LEU A 472 -21.43 24.78 20.19
N GLN A 473 -20.61 25.58 20.85
CA GLN A 473 -19.53 26.34 20.24
C GLN A 473 -18.20 25.89 20.82
N ALA A 474 -17.24 25.61 19.97
CA ALA A 474 -15.87 25.34 20.34
C ALA A 474 -14.98 26.54 19.99
N GLY A 475 -14.12 26.93 20.92
CA GLY A 475 -13.18 28.02 20.76
C GLY A 475 -13.79 29.42 20.96
N SER A 476 -12.94 30.39 21.24
CA SER A 476 -13.33 31.79 21.52
C SER A 476 -13.01 32.74 20.35
N THR A 477 -11.81 32.66 19.77
CA THR A 477 -11.33 33.52 18.69
C THR A 477 -11.69 32.92 17.32
N ALA A 478 -11.22 31.70 17.04
CA ALA A 478 -11.74 30.90 15.96
C ALA A 478 -12.82 29.99 16.54
N LYS A 479 -13.93 29.87 15.84
CA LYS A 479 -15.11 29.19 16.36
C LYS A 479 -15.49 28.04 15.47
N GLY A 480 -15.70 26.87 16.08
CA GLY A 480 -16.35 25.73 15.46
C GLY A 480 -17.68 25.45 16.13
N TYR A 481 -18.60 24.78 15.46
CA TYR A 481 -19.94 24.55 15.96
C TYR A 481 -20.37 23.10 15.84
N ASN A 482 -21.12 22.63 16.84
CA ASN A 482 -21.74 21.32 16.84
C ASN A 482 -23.27 21.43 16.99
N ALA A 483 -23.97 20.43 16.49
CA ALA A 483 -25.38 20.22 16.70
C ALA A 483 -25.64 18.80 17.18
N LEU A 484 -26.02 18.64 18.45
CA LEU A 484 -26.38 17.36 19.03
C LEU A 484 -27.90 17.22 19.03
N VAL A 485 -28.42 16.30 18.23
CA VAL A 485 -29.84 16.00 18.14
C VAL A 485 -30.22 15.06 19.27
N LEU A 486 -31.09 15.46 20.16
CA LEU A 486 -31.60 14.63 21.26
C LEU A 486 -32.97 14.06 20.89
N VAL A 487 -33.02 12.74 20.72
CA VAL A 487 -34.23 12.00 20.39
C VAL A 487 -34.88 11.57 21.72
N ASN A 488 -35.79 12.39 22.21
CA ASN A 488 -36.40 12.19 23.53
C ASN A 488 -37.54 11.19 23.51
N ASN A 489 -38.33 11.18 22.44
CA ASN A 489 -39.57 10.39 22.33
C ASN A 489 -39.75 9.81 20.94
N GLN A 490 -40.68 8.89 20.83
CA GLN A 490 -41.13 8.27 19.58
C GLN A 490 -42.60 8.67 19.31
N PRO A 491 -43.13 8.57 18.07
CA PRO A 491 -42.46 7.94 16.91
C PRO A 491 -41.60 8.89 16.08
N LEU A 492 -40.53 8.32 15.47
CA LEU A 492 -39.73 8.99 14.45
C LEU A 492 -40.25 8.67 13.06
N VAL A 493 -40.28 9.68 12.19
CA VAL A 493 -40.48 9.50 10.73
C VAL A 493 -39.17 9.69 9.97
N SER A 494 -39.05 9.06 8.83
CA SER A 494 -37.85 9.15 8.01
C SER A 494 -37.94 10.35 7.09
N VAL A 495 -36.88 11.14 7.07
CA VAL A 495 -36.66 12.24 6.12
C VAL A 495 -35.59 11.81 5.12
N ASP A 496 -35.83 12.06 3.84
CA ASP A 496 -34.90 11.75 2.77
C ASP A 496 -34.47 13.03 2.06
N PRO A 497 -33.17 13.25 1.83
CA PRO A 497 -32.06 12.53 2.43
C PRO A 497 -31.94 12.78 3.93
N PRO A 498 -31.55 11.78 4.73
CA PRO A 498 -31.35 11.95 6.18
C PRO A 498 -30.13 12.81 6.50
N PHE A 499 -29.17 12.85 5.56
CA PHE A 499 -27.97 13.65 5.64
C PHE A 499 -27.56 14.20 4.27
N VAL A 500 -27.30 15.49 4.20
CA VAL A 500 -26.72 16.16 3.04
C VAL A 500 -25.30 16.58 3.43
N PRO A 501 -24.26 15.89 2.96
CA PRO A 501 -22.89 16.09 3.44
C PRO A 501 -22.30 17.43 3.01
N ARG A 502 -22.80 18.01 1.90
CA ARG A 502 -22.28 19.24 1.34
C ARG A 502 -23.37 19.99 0.58
N LEU A 503 -23.63 21.21 0.98
CA LEU A 503 -24.49 22.12 0.25
C LEU A 503 -23.82 23.50 0.20
N GLY A 504 -23.59 24.04 -0.98
CA GLY A 504 -22.96 25.36 -1.17
C GLY A 504 -23.84 26.51 -0.72
N HIS A 505 -23.22 27.64 -0.47
CA HIS A 505 -23.92 28.87 -0.06
C HIS A 505 -25.03 29.25 -1.06
N GLY A 506 -26.23 29.46 -0.53
CA GLY A 506 -27.41 29.85 -1.30
C GLY A 506 -28.02 28.71 -2.14
N GLU A 507 -27.44 27.55 -2.14
CA GLU A 507 -28.00 26.37 -2.83
C GLU A 507 -29.25 25.84 -2.13
N VAL A 508 -30.04 25.11 -2.89
CA VAL A 508 -31.31 24.53 -2.46
C VAL A 508 -31.29 23.01 -2.62
N THR A 509 -31.74 22.29 -1.61
CA THR A 509 -32.00 20.85 -1.72
C THR A 509 -33.42 20.53 -1.29
N GLN A 510 -34.03 19.51 -1.89
CA GLN A 510 -35.36 19.03 -1.52
C GLN A 510 -35.23 17.97 -0.42
N LEU A 511 -35.90 18.21 0.68
CA LEU A 511 -36.10 17.23 1.73
C LEU A 511 -37.53 16.68 1.65
N SER A 512 -37.69 15.37 1.77
CA SER A 512 -38.98 14.70 1.66
C SER A 512 -39.22 13.80 2.85
N GLU A 513 -40.45 13.80 3.39
CA GLU A 513 -40.85 12.77 4.35
C GLU A 513 -41.41 11.57 3.59
N VAL A 514 -40.84 10.37 3.80
CA VAL A 514 -41.06 9.18 2.96
C VAL A 514 -42.29 8.36 3.36
N ASN A 515 -42.94 8.67 4.46
CA ASN A 515 -44.12 7.92 4.88
C ASN A 515 -45.39 8.39 4.15
N ARG A 516 -46.34 7.51 3.98
CA ARG A 516 -47.63 7.82 3.39
C ARG A 516 -48.41 8.79 4.25
N ILE A 517 -48.88 9.90 3.65
CA ILE A 517 -49.77 10.84 4.30
C ILE A 517 -51.14 10.21 4.56
N MET A 518 -51.55 10.23 5.83
CA MET A 518 -52.86 9.77 6.23
C MET A 518 -53.87 10.94 6.24
N PRO A 519 -55.18 10.68 6.13
CA PRO A 519 -56.16 11.71 6.27
C PRO A 519 -56.01 12.49 7.61
N ASN A 520 -56.16 13.81 7.60
CA ASN A 520 -56.03 14.68 8.74
C ASN A 520 -54.59 14.89 9.27
N GLU A 521 -53.56 14.51 8.48
CA GLU A 521 -52.17 14.78 8.78
C GLU A 521 -51.66 15.94 7.92
N ALA A 522 -50.90 16.80 8.55
CA ALA A 522 -50.14 17.86 7.89
C ALA A 522 -48.64 17.73 8.17
N ARG A 523 -47.83 18.13 7.22
CA ARG A 523 -46.37 18.18 7.37
C ARG A 523 -45.96 19.63 7.66
N ARG A 524 -45.19 19.80 8.74
CA ARG A 524 -44.68 21.10 9.16
C ARG A 524 -43.16 21.06 9.20
N TRP A 525 -42.52 21.71 8.23
CA TRP A 525 -41.06 21.84 8.17
C TRP A 525 -40.59 23.03 8.98
N ARG A 526 -39.49 22.88 9.72
CA ARG A 526 -38.86 23.99 10.45
C ARG A 526 -37.38 23.67 10.74
N MET A 527 -36.62 24.75 10.96
CA MET A 527 -35.25 24.67 11.44
C MET A 527 -35.22 24.38 12.93
N LEU A 528 -34.38 23.46 13.36
CA LEU A 528 -34.01 23.21 14.76
C LEU A 528 -32.66 23.83 15.10
N ALA A 529 -31.73 23.87 14.15
CA ALA A 529 -30.40 24.48 14.28
C ALA A 529 -29.89 24.91 12.90
N GLY A 530 -28.91 25.81 12.90
CA GLY A 530 -28.20 26.28 11.72
C GLY A 530 -28.78 27.57 11.12
N PRO A 531 -27.99 28.20 10.22
CA PRO A 531 -28.32 29.47 9.61
C PRO A 531 -29.21 29.36 8.34
N GLY A 532 -29.39 28.15 7.78
CA GLY A 532 -30.21 27.93 6.61
C GLY A 532 -31.70 28.16 6.83
N SER A 533 -32.49 27.99 5.80
CA SER A 533 -33.95 28.13 5.87
C SER A 533 -34.66 26.96 5.15
N VAL A 534 -35.87 26.64 5.60
CA VAL A 534 -36.66 25.58 4.96
C VAL A 534 -38.06 26.10 4.65
N SER A 535 -38.54 25.80 3.43
CA SER A 535 -39.88 26.13 3.00
C SER A 535 -40.93 25.17 3.60
N PRO A 536 -42.23 25.53 3.59
CA PRO A 536 -43.30 24.61 4.00
C PRO A 536 -43.39 23.31 3.17
N SER A 537 -42.83 23.31 1.98
CA SER A 537 -42.77 22.12 1.08
C SER A 537 -41.47 21.28 1.23
N GLY A 538 -40.58 21.62 2.19
CA GLY A 538 -39.38 20.91 2.45
C GLY A 538 -38.17 21.30 1.60
N HIS A 539 -38.24 22.39 0.82
CA HIS A 539 -37.05 22.93 0.15
C HIS A 539 -36.18 23.65 1.18
N PHE A 540 -35.03 23.07 1.44
CA PHE A 540 -34.00 23.67 2.27
C PHE A 540 -33.11 24.57 1.42
N ARG A 541 -32.83 25.78 1.89
CA ARG A 541 -31.87 26.69 1.28
C ARG A 541 -30.73 26.97 2.26
N ALA A 542 -29.49 26.74 1.79
CA ALA A 542 -28.29 27.08 2.53
C ALA A 542 -28.16 28.61 2.72
N SER A 543 -27.47 28.99 3.80
CA SER A 543 -27.14 30.38 4.10
C SER A 543 -26.30 31.02 3.00
N GLU A 544 -26.40 32.32 2.81
CA GLU A 544 -25.51 33.07 1.92
C GLU A 544 -24.20 33.49 2.64
N LEU A 545 -24.11 33.29 3.95
CA LEU A 545 -22.94 33.60 4.75
C LEU A 545 -22.17 32.29 5.06
N ALA A 546 -20.85 32.37 4.91
CA ALA A 546 -19.95 31.25 5.24
C ALA A 546 -19.95 30.96 6.76
N VAL A 547 -20.83 30.10 7.22
CA VAL A 547 -20.87 29.65 8.62
C VAL A 547 -20.88 28.13 8.62
N SER A 548 -19.82 27.51 9.17
CA SER A 548 -19.71 26.07 9.31
C SER A 548 -20.55 25.50 10.44
N GLN A 549 -21.82 25.88 10.50
CA GLN A 549 -22.78 25.31 11.45
C GLN A 549 -23.59 24.22 10.78
N PRO A 550 -23.72 23.02 11.38
CA PRO A 550 -24.66 22.04 10.86
C PRO A 550 -26.09 22.59 10.96
N ASN A 551 -26.83 22.46 9.87
CA ASN A 551 -28.25 22.74 9.84
C ASN A 551 -29.00 21.46 10.21
N VAL A 552 -29.94 21.58 11.16
CA VAL A 552 -30.84 20.50 11.53
C VAL A 552 -32.24 20.92 11.16
N VAL A 553 -32.81 20.23 10.19
CA VAL A 553 -34.20 20.47 9.72
C VAL A 553 -35.09 19.38 10.29
N THR A 554 -36.27 19.73 10.77
CA THR A 554 -37.27 18.77 11.20
C THR A 554 -38.52 18.82 10.31
N CYS A 555 -39.06 17.63 10.04
CA CYS A 555 -40.42 17.45 9.54
C CYS A 555 -41.30 16.94 10.69
N GLU A 556 -42.25 17.75 11.15
CA GLU A 556 -43.22 17.36 12.15
C GLU A 556 -44.50 16.92 11.48
N VAL A 557 -45.00 15.74 11.87
CA VAL A 557 -46.33 15.24 11.49
C VAL A 557 -47.32 15.74 12.49
N VAL A 558 -48.20 16.63 12.03
CA VAL A 558 -49.24 17.26 12.87
C VAL A 558 -50.58 16.65 12.56
N ARG A 559 -51.25 16.14 13.60
CA ARG A 559 -52.60 15.59 13.54
C ARG A 559 -53.46 16.33 14.54
N ASN A 560 -54.57 16.92 14.07
CA ASN A 560 -55.46 17.71 14.90
C ASN A 560 -54.75 18.80 15.74
N GLY A 561 -53.78 19.46 15.14
CA GLY A 561 -53.02 20.52 15.82
C GLY A 561 -51.91 20.06 16.78
N VAL A 562 -51.77 18.76 17.02
CA VAL A 562 -50.76 18.15 17.90
C VAL A 562 -49.66 17.49 17.10
N VAL A 563 -48.40 17.68 17.46
CA VAL A 563 -47.27 16.98 16.86
C VAL A 563 -47.33 15.54 17.32
N PHE A 564 -47.60 14.64 16.38
CA PHE A 564 -47.74 13.22 16.62
C PHE A 564 -46.45 12.46 16.42
N ALA A 565 -45.69 12.85 15.38
CA ALA A 565 -44.38 12.26 15.03
C ALA A 565 -43.46 13.35 14.50
N ALA A 566 -42.16 13.12 14.51
CA ALA A 566 -41.19 14.02 13.92
C ALA A 566 -40.03 13.20 13.31
N GLY A 567 -39.45 13.75 12.24
CA GLY A 567 -38.20 13.29 11.66
C GLY A 567 -37.25 14.46 11.48
N TYR A 568 -36.03 14.15 11.10
CA TYR A 568 -35.03 15.19 10.88
C TYR A 568 -34.10 14.83 9.75
N SER A 569 -33.48 15.87 9.17
CA SER A 569 -32.34 15.79 8.25
C SER A 569 -31.27 16.74 8.74
N VAL A 570 -30.03 16.38 8.52
CA VAL A 570 -28.87 17.25 8.79
C VAL A 570 -28.29 17.71 7.47
N VAL A 571 -28.06 19.01 7.31
CA VAL A 571 -27.44 19.58 6.13
C VAL A 571 -26.16 20.30 6.54
N LYS A 572 -25.04 19.86 6.00
CA LYS A 572 -23.73 20.50 6.20
C LYS A 572 -23.51 21.52 5.07
N GLU A 573 -23.38 22.79 5.42
CA GLU A 573 -23.05 23.84 4.45
C GLU A 573 -21.55 23.88 4.21
N THR A 574 -21.16 24.24 2.99
CA THR A 574 -19.76 24.40 2.60
C THR A 574 -19.48 25.83 2.18
N ALA A 575 -18.27 26.33 2.53
CA ALA A 575 -17.80 27.65 2.09
C ALA A 575 -17.61 27.73 0.57
N VAL A 576 -17.55 26.60 -0.10
CA VAL A 576 -17.47 26.53 -1.55
C VAL A 576 -18.84 26.91 -2.11
N LYS A 577 -18.94 28.06 -2.76
CA LYS A 577 -20.04 28.23 -3.70
C LYS A 577 -20.00 27.05 -4.66
N ALA A 578 -21.09 26.33 -4.77
CA ALA A 578 -21.20 25.36 -5.81
C ALA A 578 -20.88 26.04 -7.14
N ILE A 579 -19.77 25.72 -7.69
CA ILE A 579 -19.44 26.08 -9.08
C ILE A 579 -20.35 25.30 -10.01
N SER A 580 -20.96 24.21 -9.57
CA SER A 580 -21.95 23.43 -10.30
C SER A 580 -23.35 24.01 -10.12
N GLY A 581 -23.67 25.03 -10.89
CA GLY A 581 -25.05 25.47 -11.09
C GLY A 581 -25.85 24.58 -12.04
N TRP A 582 -25.35 23.35 -12.34
CA TRP A 582 -26.07 22.41 -13.19
C TRP A 582 -27.31 21.87 -12.46
N VAL A 583 -28.39 21.69 -13.22
CA VAL A 583 -29.70 21.30 -12.71
C VAL A 583 -30.03 19.85 -13.05
N ASP A 584 -29.64 19.41 -14.22
CA ASP A 584 -29.87 18.06 -14.72
C ASP A 584 -28.79 17.67 -15.73
N LEU A 585 -28.74 16.39 -16.10
CA LEU A 585 -27.79 15.84 -17.06
C LEU A 585 -28.38 15.81 -18.46
N GLN A 586 -27.61 16.24 -19.44
CA GLN A 586 -27.91 16.05 -20.85
C GLN A 586 -27.47 14.67 -21.29
N ARG A 587 -26.35 14.19 -20.80
CA ARG A 587 -25.79 12.88 -21.13
C ARG A 587 -25.06 12.29 -19.91
N PHE A 588 -25.28 11.00 -19.70
CA PHE A 588 -24.45 10.20 -18.79
C PHE A 588 -24.24 8.85 -19.46
N ALA A 589 -23.03 8.59 -19.95
CA ALA A 589 -22.69 7.41 -20.72
C ALA A 589 -21.49 6.69 -20.11
N LEU A 590 -21.51 5.37 -20.22
CA LEU A 590 -20.39 4.48 -19.96
C LEU A 590 -20.11 3.72 -21.26
N THR A 591 -18.88 3.78 -21.75
CA THR A 591 -18.48 3.13 -23.00
C THR A 591 -17.19 2.33 -22.82
N VAL A 592 -17.02 1.29 -23.65
CA VAL A 592 -15.79 0.52 -23.72
C VAL A 592 -14.82 1.22 -24.68
N GLY A 593 -13.65 1.59 -24.16
CA GLY A 593 -12.67 2.39 -24.89
C GLY A 593 -13.22 3.76 -25.27
N LYS A 594 -12.67 4.34 -26.32
CA LYS A 594 -13.07 5.66 -26.85
C LYS A 594 -14.17 5.57 -27.90
N SER A 595 -14.76 4.40 -28.13
CA SER A 595 -15.81 4.19 -29.10
C SER A 595 -17.16 4.69 -28.57
N PRO A 596 -17.87 5.60 -29.26
CA PRO A 596 -19.18 6.07 -28.80
C PRO A 596 -20.24 4.97 -28.70
N ASP A 597 -20.07 3.87 -29.42
CA ASP A 597 -20.98 2.72 -29.49
C ASP A 597 -20.44 1.50 -28.74
N GLY A 598 -19.35 1.64 -28.00
CA GLY A 598 -18.69 0.56 -27.26
C GLY A 598 -19.49 0.14 -26.05
N VAL A 599 -20.37 -0.86 -26.17
CA VAL A 599 -21.18 -1.40 -25.08
C VAL A 599 -20.79 -2.82 -24.68
N ILE A 600 -19.89 -3.46 -25.41
CA ILE A 600 -19.38 -4.81 -25.13
C ILE A 600 -17.88 -4.77 -25.05
N GLY A 601 -17.33 -5.29 -23.95
CA GLY A 601 -15.90 -5.44 -23.72
C GLY A 601 -15.53 -6.89 -23.42
N THR A 602 -14.24 -7.18 -23.55
CA THR A 602 -13.66 -8.46 -23.13
C THR A 602 -12.44 -8.18 -22.30
N VAL A 603 -12.23 -8.91 -21.21
CA VAL A 603 -11.06 -8.75 -20.33
C VAL A 603 -10.55 -10.12 -19.89
N GLY A 604 -9.23 -10.25 -19.73
CA GLY A 604 -8.60 -11.45 -19.19
C GLY A 604 -8.89 -11.64 -17.70
N SER A 605 -9.03 -12.89 -17.28
CA SER A 605 -9.29 -13.27 -15.88
C SER A 605 -8.04 -13.26 -14.98
N ASN A 606 -6.96 -12.62 -15.41
CA ASN A 606 -5.64 -12.69 -14.78
C ASN A 606 -5.39 -11.65 -13.69
N GLY A 607 -6.30 -10.69 -13.49
CA GLY A 607 -6.16 -9.62 -12.50
C GLY A 607 -5.22 -8.49 -12.90
N TYR A 608 -4.60 -8.57 -14.07
CA TYR A 608 -3.59 -7.64 -14.56
C TYR A 608 -4.04 -6.92 -15.83
N GLN A 609 -4.62 -7.65 -16.80
CA GLN A 609 -5.10 -7.06 -18.02
C GLN A 609 -6.26 -6.12 -17.72
N GLN A 610 -6.17 -4.90 -18.22
CA GLN A 610 -7.17 -3.85 -18.05
C GLN A 610 -8.05 -3.67 -19.28
N LEU A 611 -9.34 -3.44 -19.05
CA LEU A 611 -10.29 -2.96 -20.04
C LEU A 611 -10.46 -1.45 -19.85
N GLU A 612 -10.10 -0.66 -20.86
CA GLU A 612 -10.30 0.78 -20.82
C GLU A 612 -11.77 1.12 -20.99
N LEU A 613 -12.30 1.94 -20.11
CA LEU A 613 -13.64 2.45 -20.10
C LEU A 613 -13.62 3.98 -20.12
N GLU A 614 -14.56 4.61 -20.78
CA GLU A 614 -14.77 6.06 -20.72
C GLU A 614 -16.14 6.35 -20.08
N VAL A 615 -16.12 7.13 -19.01
CA VAL A 615 -17.32 7.71 -18.41
C VAL A 615 -17.46 9.13 -18.92
N THR A 616 -18.57 9.43 -19.60
CA THR A 616 -18.88 10.78 -20.10
C THR A 616 -20.09 11.32 -19.36
N VAL A 617 -19.94 12.47 -18.71
CA VAL A 617 -21.05 13.20 -18.07
C VAL A 617 -21.14 14.58 -18.69
N GLU A 618 -22.30 14.92 -19.23
CA GLU A 618 -22.61 16.24 -19.80
C GLU A 618 -23.80 16.83 -19.05
N THR A 619 -23.61 18.00 -18.46
CA THR A 619 -24.68 18.70 -17.75
C THR A 619 -25.52 19.51 -18.72
N MET A 620 -26.77 19.82 -18.32
CA MET A 620 -27.61 20.75 -19.06
C MET A 620 -27.20 22.18 -18.75
N GLN A 621 -27.33 23.08 -19.75
CA GLN A 621 -27.19 24.52 -19.54
C GLN A 621 -28.22 25.00 -18.54
N ALA A 622 -27.83 25.84 -17.62
CA ALA A 622 -28.72 26.51 -16.72
C ALA A 622 -28.60 28.04 -16.90
N ASN A 623 -29.71 28.69 -17.19
CA ASN A 623 -29.78 30.14 -17.44
C ASN A 623 -28.81 30.65 -18.51
N GLY A 624 -28.56 29.84 -19.55
CA GLY A 624 -27.64 30.17 -20.64
C GLY A 624 -26.16 30.10 -20.28
N GLN A 625 -25.83 29.51 -19.13
CA GLN A 625 -24.45 29.26 -18.69
C GLN A 625 -24.14 27.75 -18.66
N ASP A 626 -22.90 27.43 -18.94
CA ASP A 626 -22.37 26.08 -18.91
C ASP A 626 -21.73 25.81 -17.55
N TYR A 627 -22.07 24.68 -16.91
CA TYR A 627 -21.54 24.27 -15.64
C TYR A 627 -21.02 22.86 -15.72
N LYS A 628 -19.80 22.60 -15.22
CA LYS A 628 -19.22 21.26 -15.07
C LYS A 628 -19.61 20.62 -13.74
N LEU A 629 -19.42 19.30 -13.67
CA LEU A 629 -19.37 18.65 -12.36
C LEU A 629 -18.22 19.23 -11.53
N SER A 630 -18.44 19.36 -10.24
CA SER A 630 -17.39 19.73 -9.29
C SER A 630 -16.37 18.60 -9.14
N LEU A 631 -15.18 18.91 -8.64
CA LEU A 631 -14.14 17.89 -8.38
C LEU A 631 -14.62 16.79 -7.44
N ASP A 632 -15.45 17.13 -6.45
CA ASP A 632 -16.03 16.18 -5.50
C ASP A 632 -17.00 15.21 -6.20
N GLU A 633 -17.84 15.76 -7.11
CA GLU A 633 -18.76 14.96 -7.91
C GLU A 633 -17.99 14.03 -8.85
N ILE A 634 -16.91 14.52 -9.49
CA ILE A 634 -16.02 13.71 -10.32
C ILE A 634 -15.32 12.62 -9.48
N ALA A 635 -14.83 12.96 -8.29
CA ALA A 635 -14.17 12.01 -7.42
C ALA A 635 -15.12 10.90 -6.90
N SER A 636 -16.43 11.17 -6.88
CA SER A 636 -17.44 10.19 -6.49
C SER A 636 -17.80 9.20 -7.62
N ILE A 637 -17.34 9.43 -8.85
CA ILE A 637 -17.65 8.56 -9.99
C ILE A 637 -17.12 7.15 -9.72
N ALA A 638 -17.99 6.17 -9.85
CA ALA A 638 -17.66 4.77 -9.63
C ALA A 638 -18.45 3.87 -10.59
N LEU A 639 -17.98 2.64 -10.75
CA LEU A 639 -18.72 1.59 -11.44
C LEU A 639 -19.54 0.80 -10.42
N PHE A 640 -20.66 0.31 -10.88
CA PHE A 640 -21.60 -0.56 -10.16
C PHE A 640 -21.89 -1.78 -11.00
N ASP A 641 -22.05 -2.93 -10.38
CA ASP A 641 -22.55 -4.12 -11.04
C ASP A 641 -24.09 -4.08 -11.13
N ARG A 642 -24.65 -5.07 -11.78
CA ARG A 642 -26.10 -5.18 -11.98
C ARG A 642 -26.90 -5.29 -10.67
N SER A 643 -26.27 -5.73 -9.58
CA SER A 643 -26.89 -5.80 -8.25
C SER A 643 -26.91 -4.46 -7.52
N GLY A 644 -26.23 -3.45 -8.05
CA GLY A 644 -26.04 -2.13 -7.42
C GLY A 644 -24.85 -2.08 -6.47
N MET A 645 -23.97 -3.08 -6.50
CA MET A 645 -22.78 -3.10 -5.68
C MET A 645 -21.67 -2.26 -6.36
N LYS A 646 -21.10 -1.34 -5.61
CA LYS A 646 -19.97 -0.52 -6.08
C LYS A 646 -18.73 -1.37 -6.29
N ILE A 647 -18.10 -1.25 -7.46
CA ILE A 647 -16.84 -1.93 -7.76
C ILE A 647 -15.69 -1.21 -7.04
N PRO A 648 -14.94 -1.92 -6.19
CA PRO A 648 -13.85 -1.30 -5.44
C PRO A 648 -12.72 -0.79 -6.33
N PHE A 649 -12.13 0.33 -5.94
CA PHE A 649 -10.91 0.83 -6.55
C PHE A 649 -9.69 0.03 -6.09
N LEU A 650 -8.81 -0.25 -7.03
CA LEU A 650 -7.46 -0.73 -6.79
C LEU A 650 -6.49 0.45 -6.87
N CYS A 651 -5.74 0.66 -5.82
CA CYS A 651 -4.71 1.69 -5.81
C CYS A 651 -3.40 1.20 -6.44
N GLY A 652 -2.59 2.15 -6.86
CA GLY A 652 -1.27 1.86 -7.40
C GLY A 652 -1.30 1.63 -8.91
N ASP A 653 -0.57 0.60 -9.38
CA ASP A 653 -0.32 0.30 -10.79
C ASP A 653 -1.42 -0.46 -11.51
N GLY A 654 -2.55 -0.69 -10.87
CA GLY A 654 -3.64 -1.44 -11.47
C GLY A 654 -3.33 -2.93 -11.61
N ILE A 655 -2.55 -3.50 -10.71
CA ILE A 655 -2.24 -4.92 -10.63
C ILE A 655 -2.96 -5.53 -9.43
N ASP A 656 -3.85 -6.48 -9.67
CA ASP A 656 -4.54 -7.24 -8.63
C ASP A 656 -3.95 -8.66 -8.52
N SER A 657 -2.93 -8.79 -7.68
CA SER A 657 -2.22 -10.05 -7.42
C SER A 657 -2.84 -10.90 -6.30
N GLY A 658 -3.93 -10.44 -5.67
CA GLY A 658 -4.59 -11.15 -4.57
C GLY A 658 -5.26 -12.47 -4.97
N SER A 659 -6.03 -13.08 -4.06
CA SER A 659 -6.80 -14.32 -4.28
C SER A 659 -8.31 -14.04 -4.41
N GLY A 660 -9.04 -14.93 -5.04
CA GLY A 660 -10.50 -14.88 -5.17
C GLY A 660 -11.01 -14.32 -6.49
N ASN A 661 -12.32 -14.33 -6.65
CA ASN A 661 -13.03 -13.90 -7.85
C ASN A 661 -13.57 -12.47 -7.64
N VAL A 662 -12.85 -11.46 -8.10
CA VAL A 662 -13.22 -10.07 -7.84
C VAL A 662 -13.06 -9.18 -9.07
N TRP A 663 -13.91 -8.17 -9.15
CA TRP A 663 -13.75 -7.04 -10.06
C TRP A 663 -13.07 -5.88 -9.34
N ARG A 664 -12.21 -5.16 -10.05
CA ARG A 664 -11.55 -3.96 -9.56
C ARG A 664 -11.54 -2.89 -10.63
N THR A 665 -11.49 -1.64 -10.21
CA THR A 665 -11.29 -0.49 -11.09
C THR A 665 -10.04 0.27 -10.71
N ASN A 666 -9.44 0.94 -11.67
CA ASN A 666 -8.29 1.81 -11.48
C ASN A 666 -8.44 3.06 -12.36
N LEU A 667 -7.83 4.17 -11.97
CA LEU A 667 -7.81 5.41 -12.76
C LEU A 667 -6.54 5.57 -13.59
N LYS A 668 -5.59 4.64 -13.48
CA LYS A 668 -4.34 4.66 -14.24
C LYS A 668 -4.15 3.36 -15.00
N PRO A 669 -3.65 3.42 -16.24
CA PRO A 669 -3.23 2.21 -16.94
C PRO A 669 -2.01 1.60 -16.24
N ASN A 670 -1.89 0.28 -16.33
CA ASN A 670 -0.65 -0.44 -16.04
C ASN A 670 0.19 -0.60 -17.31
N ASP A 671 1.34 -1.26 -17.19
CA ASP A 671 2.29 -1.43 -18.31
C ASP A 671 1.86 -2.52 -19.31
N PHE A 672 0.86 -3.33 -18.99
CA PHE A 672 0.37 -4.39 -19.88
C PHE A 672 -0.56 -3.84 -20.99
N ILE A 673 -0.61 -4.55 -22.11
CA ILE A 673 -1.49 -4.21 -23.21
C ILE A 673 -2.95 -4.34 -22.75
N ARG A 674 -3.71 -3.29 -22.98
CA ARG A 674 -5.13 -3.27 -22.65
C ARG A 674 -5.92 -4.25 -23.50
N ALA A 675 -7.02 -4.74 -22.97
CA ALA A 675 -7.83 -5.78 -23.61
C ALA A 675 -8.33 -5.43 -25.02
N ASN A 676 -8.51 -4.15 -25.31
CA ASN A 676 -9.01 -3.64 -26.60
C ASN A 676 -7.91 -3.00 -27.48
N GLU A 677 -6.64 -3.09 -27.11
CA GLU A 677 -5.52 -2.63 -27.92
C GLU A 677 -4.93 -3.78 -28.74
N SER A 678 -4.73 -3.54 -30.04
CA SER A 678 -3.98 -4.49 -30.87
C SER A 678 -2.47 -4.21 -30.78
N LEU A 679 -1.65 -5.25 -30.80
CA LEU A 679 -0.17 -5.19 -30.79
C LEU A 679 0.44 -4.26 -31.87
N MET A 680 -0.32 -3.95 -32.92
CA MET A 680 0.14 -3.09 -34.01
C MET A 680 -0.01 -1.59 -33.74
N ALA A 681 -0.63 -1.17 -32.62
CA ALA A 681 -0.89 0.23 -32.33
C ALA A 681 0.22 0.92 -31.53
N THR A 682 1.26 0.20 -31.13
CA THR A 682 2.32 0.72 -30.23
C THR A 682 3.50 1.36 -30.95
N GLU A 683 3.62 1.24 -32.28
CA GLU A 683 4.65 1.96 -33.02
C GLU A 683 4.10 3.23 -33.67
N GLY A 684 4.11 4.34 -32.95
CA GLY A 684 4.12 5.65 -33.59
C GLY A 684 2.95 6.61 -33.40
N GLN A 685 2.19 6.55 -32.30
CA GLN A 685 1.26 7.65 -31.97
C GLN A 685 1.70 8.40 -30.72
N GLY A 686 2.42 9.48 -30.92
CA GLY A 686 2.54 10.55 -29.94
C GLY A 686 1.13 11.10 -29.57
N PRO A 687 1.00 11.87 -28.47
CA PRO A 687 -0.31 12.33 -27.99
C PRO A 687 -1.05 13.07 -29.10
N GLN A 688 -2.24 12.56 -29.46
CA GLN A 688 -3.12 13.23 -30.39
C GLN A 688 -3.52 14.62 -29.88
N PRO A 689 -3.52 15.64 -30.74
CA PRO A 689 -3.93 16.97 -30.33
C PRO A 689 -5.40 17.00 -29.91
N ALA A 690 -5.67 17.71 -28.83
CA ALA A 690 -7.00 17.93 -28.30
C ALA A 690 -7.95 18.51 -29.36
N ALA A 691 -9.20 18.01 -29.40
CA ALA A 691 -10.26 18.48 -30.31
C ALA A 691 -10.66 19.93 -30.02
N PRO A 692 -11.26 20.65 -31.00
CA PRO A 692 -11.45 22.09 -30.89
C PRO A 692 -12.43 22.51 -29.79
N ARG A 693 -12.03 23.56 -29.09
CA ARG A 693 -12.75 24.23 -28.00
C ARG A 693 -14.10 24.80 -28.48
N GLY A 694 -15.19 24.33 -27.88
CA GLY A 694 -16.52 24.90 -28.13
C GLY A 694 -17.69 24.23 -27.41
N ALA A 695 -17.57 22.92 -27.05
CA ALA A 695 -18.56 22.22 -26.23
C ALA A 695 -17.98 21.71 -24.91
N GLU A 696 -16.76 22.11 -24.61
CA GLU A 696 -15.94 21.49 -23.55
C GLU A 696 -16.26 21.99 -22.12
N ASP A 697 -17.01 23.08 -21.99
CA ASP A 697 -17.18 23.72 -20.68
C ASP A 697 -18.22 23.06 -19.79
N ARG A 698 -18.96 22.05 -20.24
CA ARG A 698 -19.96 21.30 -19.44
C ARG A 698 -19.81 19.77 -19.50
N THR A 699 -18.82 19.27 -20.23
CA THR A 699 -18.60 17.84 -20.41
C THR A 699 -17.37 17.37 -19.62
N ILE A 700 -17.54 16.32 -18.82
CA ILE A 700 -16.45 15.58 -18.16
C ILE A 700 -16.29 14.24 -18.84
N ARG A 701 -15.04 13.88 -19.14
CA ARG A 701 -14.65 12.57 -19.59
C ARG A 701 -13.63 12.00 -18.62
N LEU A 702 -13.96 10.85 -18.05
CA LEU A 702 -13.09 10.15 -17.10
C LEU A 702 -12.74 8.78 -17.67
N GLN A 703 -11.45 8.51 -17.81
CA GLN A 703 -10.97 7.17 -18.13
C GLN A 703 -10.89 6.33 -16.86
N MET A 704 -11.42 5.11 -16.95
CA MET A 704 -11.34 4.10 -15.89
C MET A 704 -10.84 2.79 -16.49
N PHE A 705 -10.17 2.01 -15.69
CA PHE A 705 -9.62 0.73 -16.12
C PHE A 705 -10.24 -0.37 -15.26
N LEU A 706 -11.01 -1.25 -15.90
CA LEU A 706 -11.69 -2.36 -15.26
C LEU A 706 -10.87 -3.62 -15.48
N HIS A 707 -10.66 -4.40 -14.44
CA HIS A 707 -9.99 -5.70 -14.56
C HIS A 707 -10.65 -6.76 -13.67
N ARG A 708 -10.45 -8.01 -14.05
CA ARG A 708 -11.03 -9.17 -13.42
C ARG A 708 -9.95 -10.14 -12.97
N ARG A 709 -10.02 -10.53 -11.71
CA ARG A 709 -9.28 -11.68 -11.19
C ARG A 709 -10.23 -12.84 -10.97
N GLY A 710 -9.83 -14.03 -11.43
CA GLY A 710 -10.58 -15.26 -11.27
C GLY A 710 -11.63 -15.51 -12.34
N ALA A 711 -11.95 -16.79 -12.54
CA ALA A 711 -12.92 -17.22 -13.53
C ALA A 711 -14.29 -16.58 -13.31
N SER A 712 -14.92 -16.17 -14.38
CA SER A 712 -16.24 -15.55 -14.31
C SER A 712 -17.01 -15.73 -15.59
N THR A 713 -18.31 -15.51 -15.47
CA THR A 713 -19.23 -15.25 -16.56
C THR A 713 -19.19 -13.77 -16.93
N SER A 714 -19.87 -13.39 -18.04
CA SER A 714 -20.12 -12.01 -18.38
C SER A 714 -20.86 -11.28 -17.25
N GLU A 715 -20.54 -10.01 -17.07
CA GLU A 715 -21.13 -9.11 -16.08
C GLU A 715 -21.54 -7.80 -16.74
N VAL A 716 -22.57 -7.16 -16.21
CA VAL A 716 -23.07 -5.87 -16.70
C VAL A 716 -22.72 -4.80 -15.67
N PHE A 717 -22.18 -3.68 -16.19
CA PHE A 717 -21.77 -2.55 -15.36
C PHE A 717 -22.42 -1.26 -15.83
N TYR A 718 -22.65 -0.36 -14.89
CA TYR A 718 -23.05 1.01 -15.14
C TYR A 718 -22.25 1.97 -14.25
N ALA A 719 -22.18 3.24 -14.63
CA ALA A 719 -21.50 4.25 -13.85
C ALA A 719 -22.48 5.02 -12.97
N GLY A 720 -22.01 5.52 -11.84
CA GLY A 720 -22.78 6.41 -10.98
C GLY A 720 -21.87 7.44 -10.33
N PHE A 721 -22.43 8.60 -9.99
CA PHE A 721 -21.77 9.60 -9.15
C PHE A 721 -22.77 10.24 -8.19
N GLN A 722 -22.24 10.75 -7.08
CA GLN A 722 -23.03 11.45 -6.10
C GLN A 722 -22.93 12.95 -6.33
N ALA A 723 -24.07 13.57 -6.60
CA ALA A 723 -24.16 15.02 -6.65
C ALA A 723 -23.91 15.63 -5.25
N ARG A 724 -23.54 16.90 -5.21
CA ARG A 724 -23.38 17.65 -3.96
C ARG A 724 -24.61 17.63 -3.05
N THR A 725 -25.78 17.49 -3.65
CA THR A 725 -27.05 17.33 -2.91
C THR A 725 -27.19 16.00 -2.19
N GLY A 726 -26.21 15.10 -2.30
CA GLY A 726 -26.27 13.73 -1.78
C GLY A 726 -27.03 12.75 -2.68
N ARG A 727 -27.68 13.23 -3.73
CA ARG A 727 -28.42 12.38 -4.70
C ARG A 727 -27.45 11.67 -5.62
N TRP A 728 -27.68 10.36 -5.82
CA TRP A 728 -26.97 9.59 -6.82
C TRP A 728 -27.61 9.71 -8.18
N PHE A 729 -26.77 9.86 -9.21
CA PHE A 729 -27.11 9.79 -10.62
C PHE A 729 -26.41 8.58 -11.22
N TYR A 730 -27.13 7.85 -12.05
CA TYR A 730 -26.64 6.62 -12.65
C TYR A 730 -26.74 6.67 -14.16
N SER A 731 -25.77 6.09 -14.87
CA SER A 731 -25.77 6.07 -16.32
C SER A 731 -26.90 5.21 -16.89
N ASN A 732 -27.34 4.19 -16.14
CA ASN A 732 -28.44 3.30 -16.53
C ASN A 732 -29.86 3.83 -16.23
N ASP A 733 -29.98 5.11 -15.86
CA ASP A 733 -31.29 5.77 -15.86
C ASP A 733 -31.84 5.80 -17.31
N THR A 734 -33.12 5.46 -17.48
CA THR A 734 -33.80 5.31 -18.77
C THR A 734 -33.71 6.54 -19.66
N ARG A 735 -33.32 7.68 -19.14
CA ARG A 735 -33.12 8.95 -19.87
C ARG A 735 -31.80 9.00 -20.64
N HIS A 736 -30.87 8.09 -20.38
CA HIS A 736 -29.53 8.13 -20.97
C HIS A 736 -29.33 7.02 -22.01
N GLN A 737 -28.51 7.32 -23.02
CA GLN A 737 -28.07 6.35 -24.04
C GLN A 737 -26.73 5.74 -23.61
N ASN A 738 -26.50 4.48 -23.99
CA ASN A 738 -25.30 3.71 -23.65
C ASN A 738 -25.08 3.66 -22.12
N ALA A 739 -26.13 3.30 -21.46
CA ALA A 739 -26.25 3.36 -20.02
C ALA A 739 -25.46 2.27 -19.29
N GLU A 740 -25.30 1.13 -19.94
CA GLU A 740 -24.67 -0.08 -19.40
C GLU A 740 -23.69 -0.67 -20.39
N ILE A 741 -22.67 -1.35 -19.90
CA ILE A 741 -21.74 -2.16 -20.69
C ILE A 741 -21.79 -3.62 -20.25
N GLU A 742 -21.69 -4.54 -21.19
CA GLU A 742 -21.47 -5.97 -20.91
C GLU A 742 -19.99 -6.28 -21.06
N VAL A 743 -19.38 -6.88 -20.02
CA VAL A 743 -17.99 -7.30 -20.05
C VAL A 743 -17.89 -8.82 -19.96
N LYS A 744 -17.33 -9.41 -21.01
CA LYS A 744 -17.05 -10.84 -21.11
C LYS A 744 -15.66 -11.11 -20.53
N VAL A 745 -15.56 -12.17 -19.74
CA VAL A 745 -14.27 -12.59 -19.17
C VAL A 745 -13.69 -13.71 -20.00
N HIS A 746 -12.47 -13.50 -20.47
CA HIS A 746 -11.71 -14.52 -21.18
C HIS A 746 -10.72 -15.18 -20.23
N THR A 747 -10.76 -16.49 -20.17
CA THR A 747 -9.73 -17.28 -19.48
C THR A 747 -8.78 -17.81 -20.55
N PRO A 748 -7.47 -17.51 -20.48
CA PRO A 748 -6.51 -18.02 -21.43
C PRO A 748 -6.55 -19.56 -21.46
N ASP A 749 -6.37 -20.12 -22.65
CA ASP A 749 -6.21 -21.56 -22.82
C ASP A 749 -4.94 -22.05 -22.10
N ALA A 750 -4.92 -23.32 -21.76
CA ALA A 750 -3.72 -23.93 -21.19
C ALA A 750 -2.61 -23.94 -22.25
N TYR A 751 -1.44 -23.41 -21.90
CA TYR A 751 -0.25 -23.42 -22.75
C TYR A 751 0.35 -24.80 -22.81
N LYS A 752 0.95 -25.10 -23.96
CA LYS A 752 1.70 -26.34 -24.22
C LYS A 752 3.16 -26.00 -24.50
N SER A 753 4.04 -26.97 -24.35
CA SER A 753 5.47 -26.78 -24.69
C SER A 753 5.67 -26.32 -26.13
N THR A 754 4.79 -26.73 -27.04
CA THR A 754 4.83 -26.31 -28.46
C THR A 754 4.52 -24.85 -28.70
N ASP A 755 3.98 -24.15 -27.70
CA ASP A 755 3.70 -22.70 -27.79
C ASP A 755 4.95 -21.86 -27.55
N TYR A 756 6.06 -22.52 -27.22
CA TYR A 756 7.34 -21.87 -26.94
C TYR A 756 8.41 -22.40 -27.90
N THR A 757 9.38 -21.54 -28.15
CA THR A 757 10.62 -21.88 -28.83
C THR A 757 11.77 -21.66 -27.86
N PHE A 758 12.62 -22.68 -27.69
CA PHE A 758 13.76 -22.65 -26.77
C PHE A 758 15.02 -22.95 -27.56
N THR A 759 15.72 -21.91 -28.01
CA THR A 759 16.84 -22.03 -28.96
C THR A 759 18.19 -21.77 -28.30
N ARG A 760 19.16 -22.58 -28.62
CA ARG A 760 20.56 -22.40 -28.20
C ARG A 760 21.32 -21.54 -29.19
N THR A 761 22.01 -20.52 -28.66
CA THR A 761 22.99 -19.72 -29.41
C THR A 761 24.30 -19.70 -28.64
N ARG A 762 25.38 -20.17 -29.25
CA ARG A 762 26.68 -20.16 -28.59
C ARG A 762 27.34 -18.79 -28.68
N ALA A 763 27.71 -18.24 -27.53
CA ALA A 763 28.43 -16.98 -27.41
C ALA A 763 29.95 -17.16 -27.37
N ALA A 764 30.44 -18.26 -26.77
CA ALA A 764 31.86 -18.53 -26.68
C ALA A 764 32.13 -20.05 -26.59
N GLY A 765 33.26 -20.47 -27.09
CA GLY A 765 33.71 -21.89 -27.12
C GLY A 765 33.10 -22.72 -28.25
N GLY A 766 33.67 -23.86 -28.53
CA GLY A 766 33.22 -24.80 -29.58
C GLY A 766 33.81 -24.52 -30.95
N GLY A 767 33.59 -25.48 -31.88
CA GLY A 767 33.97 -25.35 -33.30
C GLY A 767 35.41 -25.68 -33.63
N GLY A 768 36.05 -26.61 -32.98
CA GLY A 768 37.40 -27.11 -33.33
C GLY A 768 38.46 -26.01 -33.44
N ASN A 769 39.43 -26.19 -34.31
CA ASN A 769 40.53 -25.25 -34.53
C ASN A 769 40.09 -23.87 -35.15
N SER A 770 38.90 -23.75 -35.65
CA SER A 770 38.37 -22.52 -36.26
C SER A 770 37.70 -21.56 -35.30
N GLY A 771 37.43 -22.00 -34.10
CA GLY A 771 36.64 -21.20 -33.17
C GLY A 771 35.18 -20.94 -33.62
N SER A 772 34.65 -21.80 -34.49
CA SER A 772 33.28 -21.67 -34.99
C SER A 772 32.25 -21.82 -33.87
N THR A 773 31.24 -21.00 -33.91
CA THR A 773 30.06 -21.09 -33.03
C THR A 773 28.88 -21.73 -33.75
N GLU A 774 29.07 -22.29 -34.92
CA GLU A 774 28.05 -22.93 -35.75
C GLU A 774 27.64 -24.30 -35.23
N PRO A 775 26.32 -24.57 -35.03
CA PRO A 775 25.84 -25.82 -34.45
C PRO A 775 26.17 -27.08 -35.29
N GLU A 776 26.37 -26.95 -36.59
CA GLU A 776 26.68 -28.04 -37.48
C GLU A 776 28.14 -28.54 -37.37
N HIS A 777 28.99 -27.80 -36.64
CA HIS A 777 30.39 -28.23 -36.49
C HIS A 777 30.47 -29.46 -35.57
N GLU A 778 31.20 -30.50 -36.00
CA GLU A 778 31.28 -31.80 -35.30
C GLU A 778 31.78 -31.70 -33.85
N ASP A 779 32.63 -30.69 -33.53
CA ASP A 779 33.14 -30.46 -32.18
C ASP A 779 32.25 -29.52 -31.34
N PHE A 780 31.14 -29.08 -31.88
CA PHE A 780 30.29 -28.07 -31.22
C PHE A 780 29.85 -28.50 -29.81
N ASP A 781 29.38 -29.70 -29.65
CA ASP A 781 28.89 -30.22 -28.37
C ASP A 781 29.98 -30.88 -27.51
N LEU A 782 31.15 -31.11 -28.09
CA LEU A 782 32.28 -31.77 -27.39
C LEU A 782 33.26 -30.78 -26.77
N HIS A 783 33.15 -29.49 -27.09
CA HIS A 783 34.08 -28.49 -26.59
C HIS A 783 34.01 -28.37 -25.05
N PRO A 784 35.19 -28.33 -24.38
CA PRO A 784 35.27 -28.42 -22.94
C PRO A 784 34.75 -27.16 -22.22
N GLU A 785 34.85 -25.99 -22.87
CA GLU A 785 34.42 -24.70 -22.29
C GLU A 785 33.51 -23.98 -23.25
N THR A 786 32.27 -23.76 -22.83
CA THR A 786 31.25 -23.10 -23.66
C THR A 786 30.40 -22.14 -22.87
N ASP A 787 29.92 -21.11 -23.57
CA ASP A 787 28.90 -20.15 -23.11
C ASP A 787 27.72 -20.25 -24.08
N ASP A 788 26.68 -20.95 -23.65
CA ASP A 788 25.47 -21.19 -24.45
C ASP A 788 24.27 -20.40 -23.89
N TYR A 789 23.67 -19.55 -24.71
CA TYR A 789 22.47 -18.80 -24.41
C TYR A 789 21.26 -19.59 -24.92
N TRP A 790 20.46 -20.10 -24.01
CA TRP A 790 19.19 -20.75 -24.27
C TRP A 790 18.05 -19.75 -24.11
N MET A 791 17.54 -19.27 -25.25
CA MET A 791 16.55 -18.20 -25.28
C MET A 791 15.14 -18.78 -25.42
N LEU A 792 14.30 -18.52 -24.43
CA LEU A 792 12.90 -18.89 -24.41
C LEU A 792 12.06 -17.76 -24.98
N SER A 793 11.36 -18.05 -26.06
CA SER A 793 10.36 -17.14 -26.65
C SER A 793 8.99 -17.79 -26.64
N TYR A 794 7.95 -16.95 -26.47
CA TYR A 794 6.57 -17.34 -26.67
C TYR A 794 6.17 -17.06 -28.13
N ASN A 795 5.64 -18.05 -28.83
CA ASN A 795 5.39 -17.95 -30.28
C ASN A 795 4.29 -16.96 -30.67
N HIS A 796 3.47 -16.54 -29.69
CA HIS A 796 2.32 -15.65 -29.90
C HIS A 796 2.46 -14.30 -29.18
N GLY A 797 3.64 -13.94 -28.64
CA GLY A 797 3.85 -12.68 -27.95
C GLY A 797 5.21 -12.52 -27.29
N THR A 798 5.36 -11.46 -26.53
CA THR A 798 6.60 -11.14 -25.80
C THR A 798 6.35 -11.19 -24.30
N PHE A 799 7.37 -11.53 -23.55
CA PHE A 799 7.31 -11.50 -22.08
C PHE A 799 7.63 -10.10 -21.55
N TYR A 800 6.81 -9.63 -20.61
CA TYR A 800 6.99 -8.37 -19.93
C TYR A 800 7.64 -8.53 -18.55
N THR A 801 7.37 -9.65 -17.87
CA THR A 801 7.99 -9.95 -16.58
C THR A 801 8.41 -11.41 -16.51
N ALA A 802 9.48 -11.68 -15.75
CA ALA A 802 9.95 -13.01 -15.43
C ALA A 802 10.29 -13.10 -13.93
N GLU A 803 9.87 -14.17 -13.29
CA GLU A 803 10.06 -14.42 -11.87
C GLU A 803 10.35 -15.90 -11.65
N PHE A 804 11.42 -16.21 -10.90
CA PHE A 804 11.66 -17.58 -10.48
C PHE A 804 10.79 -17.94 -9.28
N VAL A 805 10.20 -19.11 -9.30
CA VAL A 805 9.23 -19.55 -8.29
C VAL A 805 9.57 -20.94 -7.77
N LYS A 806 8.98 -21.35 -6.67
CA LYS A 806 9.13 -22.70 -6.12
C LYS A 806 8.37 -23.72 -6.95
N ALA A 807 8.88 -24.94 -7.00
CA ALA A 807 8.20 -26.08 -7.62
C ALA A 807 6.85 -26.38 -6.94
N LYS A 808 6.82 -26.33 -5.59
CA LYS A 808 5.63 -26.56 -4.75
C LYS A 808 5.63 -25.62 -3.56
N GLU A 809 4.47 -25.06 -3.24
CA GLU A 809 4.29 -24.23 -2.04
C GLU A 809 4.52 -24.99 -0.72
N SER A 810 4.22 -26.31 -0.72
CA SER A 810 4.37 -27.17 0.45
C SER A 810 5.82 -27.59 0.73
N ASP A 811 6.76 -27.27 -0.16
CA ASP A 811 8.15 -27.54 0.10
C ASP A 811 8.63 -26.63 1.23
N ASN A 812 9.04 -27.23 2.34
CA ASN A 812 9.66 -26.54 3.46
C ASN A 812 10.99 -25.85 3.07
N ASP A 813 11.45 -26.06 1.86
CA ASP A 813 12.57 -25.38 1.25
C ASP A 813 12.18 -23.93 0.99
N ARG A 814 12.75 -23.02 1.75
CA ARG A 814 12.47 -21.56 1.63
C ARG A 814 13.10 -20.94 0.39
N ASP A 815 13.84 -21.74 -0.38
CA ASP A 815 14.75 -21.26 -1.40
C ASP A 815 14.19 -21.47 -2.80
N VAL A 816 14.11 -20.38 -3.56
CA VAL A 816 13.84 -20.36 -4.99
C VAL A 816 15.18 -20.47 -5.72
N ASN A 817 15.32 -21.46 -6.58
CA ASN A 817 16.53 -21.58 -7.40
C ASN A 817 16.44 -20.65 -8.61
N THR A 818 17.52 -19.93 -8.86
CA THR A 818 17.67 -19.09 -10.06
C THR A 818 18.86 -19.54 -10.93
N SER A 819 19.56 -20.57 -10.50
CA SER A 819 20.62 -21.24 -11.23
C SER A 819 20.56 -22.75 -11.01
N MET A 820 21.05 -23.49 -11.97
CA MET A 820 21.27 -24.94 -11.85
C MET A 820 22.76 -25.25 -11.95
N VAL A 821 23.18 -26.32 -11.27
CA VAL A 821 24.54 -26.86 -11.38
C VAL A 821 24.44 -28.33 -11.72
N ARG A 822 25.13 -28.76 -12.76
CA ARG A 822 25.23 -30.16 -13.16
C ARG A 822 26.65 -30.64 -13.05
N TRP A 823 26.83 -31.79 -12.39
CA TRP A 823 28.07 -32.49 -12.39
C TRP A 823 28.16 -33.35 -13.65
N GLU A 824 29.22 -33.16 -14.42
CA GLU A 824 29.52 -33.98 -15.57
C GLU A 824 30.91 -34.64 -15.38
N SER A 825 30.97 -35.97 -15.44
CA SER A 825 32.19 -36.71 -15.55
C SER A 825 32.21 -37.30 -16.91
N SER A 826 33.15 -36.92 -17.76
CA SER A 826 33.06 -37.40 -19.13
C SER A 826 34.09 -38.48 -19.48
N PHE A 827 35.29 -38.41 -19.04
CA PHE A 827 36.33 -39.37 -19.33
C PHE A 827 37.27 -39.54 -18.13
N PRO A 828 38.00 -40.69 -18.02
CA PRO A 828 39.10 -40.80 -17.08
C PRO A 828 40.02 -39.61 -17.32
N GLU A 829 40.16 -38.72 -16.33
CA GLU A 829 41.05 -37.57 -16.32
C GLU A 829 40.44 -36.24 -16.74
N GLU A 830 39.20 -36.14 -17.25
CA GLU A 830 38.54 -34.88 -17.58
C GLU A 830 37.33 -34.63 -16.68
N TYR A 831 37.32 -33.44 -16.03
CA TYR A 831 36.24 -33.04 -15.16
C TYR A 831 35.62 -31.77 -15.71
N TYR A 832 34.39 -31.86 -16.12
CA TYR A 832 33.57 -30.69 -16.54
C TYR A 832 32.40 -30.51 -15.63
N ARG A 833 31.96 -29.25 -15.52
CA ARG A 833 30.72 -28.88 -14.87
C ARG A 833 29.99 -27.88 -15.70
N SER A 834 28.68 -28.03 -15.71
CA SER A 834 27.80 -27.00 -16.26
C SER A 834 27.05 -26.32 -15.12
N TYR A 835 26.93 -25.01 -15.21
CA TYR A 835 26.13 -24.22 -14.35
C TYR A 835 25.41 -23.15 -15.14
N THR A 836 24.22 -22.70 -14.66
CA THR A 836 23.42 -21.72 -15.36
C THR A 836 23.38 -20.40 -14.62
N GLY A 837 23.36 -19.32 -15.41
CA GLY A 837 22.86 -18.04 -15.02
C GLY A 837 21.64 -17.67 -15.85
N TYR A 838 21.14 -16.49 -15.70
CA TYR A 838 20.02 -16.00 -16.50
C TYR A 838 20.16 -14.52 -16.87
N VAL A 839 19.49 -14.15 -17.96
CA VAL A 839 19.35 -12.75 -18.40
C VAL A 839 17.89 -12.56 -18.80
N PHE A 840 17.27 -11.53 -18.26
CA PHE A 840 15.96 -11.08 -18.70
C PHE A 840 15.89 -9.56 -18.64
N GLN A 841 15.44 -8.95 -19.72
CA GLN A 841 15.11 -7.53 -19.76
C GLN A 841 13.58 -7.39 -19.69
N GLY A 842 13.09 -6.88 -18.59
CA GLY A 842 11.67 -6.57 -18.41
C GLY A 842 11.20 -5.44 -19.34
N TYR A 843 9.90 -5.31 -19.50
CA TYR A 843 9.31 -4.21 -20.27
C TYR A 843 9.67 -2.87 -19.62
N ASN A 844 10.15 -1.92 -20.41
CA ASN A 844 10.66 -0.62 -19.97
C ASN A 844 11.86 -0.66 -19.01
N GLU A 845 12.53 -1.78 -18.87
CA GLU A 845 13.76 -1.91 -18.08
C GLU A 845 15.02 -1.75 -18.94
N PRO A 846 16.14 -1.26 -18.38
CA PRO A 846 17.40 -1.23 -19.08
C PRO A 846 17.94 -2.65 -19.31
N LEU A 847 18.73 -2.82 -20.37
CA LEU A 847 19.41 -4.08 -20.65
C LEU A 847 20.37 -4.41 -19.49
N PRO A 848 20.28 -5.61 -18.88
CA PRO A 848 21.25 -6.03 -17.87
C PRO A 848 22.67 -6.08 -18.44
N LYS A 849 23.63 -5.57 -17.69
CA LYS A 849 25.05 -5.61 -18.12
C LYS A 849 25.69 -6.97 -17.89
N PHE A 850 25.26 -7.65 -16.83
CA PHE A 850 25.83 -8.91 -16.38
C PHE A 850 24.79 -10.01 -16.31
N VAL A 851 25.25 -11.25 -16.52
CA VAL A 851 24.44 -12.44 -16.29
C VAL A 851 24.20 -12.59 -14.80
N SER A 852 22.97 -12.83 -14.42
CA SER A 852 22.57 -13.06 -13.02
C SER A 852 22.70 -14.54 -12.65
N PHE A 853 23.08 -14.80 -11.41
CA PHE A 853 23.27 -16.15 -10.86
C PHE A 853 22.52 -16.29 -9.55
N ASP A 854 22.17 -17.53 -9.20
CA ASP A 854 21.69 -17.83 -7.85
C ASP A 854 22.76 -17.41 -6.82
N PRO A 855 22.38 -16.66 -5.79
CA PRO A 855 23.32 -16.24 -4.76
C PRO A 855 24.08 -17.39 -4.12
N ASP A 856 23.43 -18.56 -3.99
CA ASP A 856 24.02 -19.75 -3.41
C ASP A 856 24.97 -20.48 -4.36
N SER A 857 24.93 -20.16 -5.66
CA SER A 857 25.88 -20.75 -6.63
C SER A 857 27.29 -20.13 -6.54
N LYS A 858 27.45 -18.95 -5.96
CA LYS A 858 28.72 -18.23 -5.90
C LYS A 858 29.89 -18.99 -5.26
N PRO A 859 29.69 -19.81 -4.22
CA PRO A 859 30.76 -20.66 -3.73
C PRO A 859 31.24 -21.73 -4.74
N LEU A 860 30.41 -22.01 -5.72
CA LEU A 860 30.64 -23.08 -6.73
C LEU A 860 31.22 -22.50 -8.01
N ILE A 861 30.95 -21.25 -8.31
CA ILE A 861 31.45 -20.54 -9.48
C ILE A 861 32.41 -19.45 -9.01
N ASP A 862 33.53 -19.31 -9.60
CA ASP A 862 34.65 -18.47 -9.20
C ASP A 862 34.35 -16.94 -9.34
N GLY A 863 33.22 -16.45 -8.92
CA GLY A 863 32.87 -15.05 -8.73
C GLY A 863 33.12 -14.07 -9.86
N VAL A 864 33.44 -14.56 -11.03
CA VAL A 864 33.71 -13.72 -12.19
C VAL A 864 32.39 -13.17 -12.70
N GLU A 865 32.25 -11.84 -12.69
CA GLU A 865 31.15 -11.18 -13.41
C GLU A 865 31.21 -11.57 -14.88
N ARG A 866 30.11 -12.04 -15.41
CA ARG A 866 29.95 -12.41 -16.81
C ARG A 866 29.13 -11.35 -17.51
N GLU A 867 29.74 -10.58 -18.41
CA GLU A 867 29.00 -9.62 -19.23
C GLU A 867 28.00 -10.32 -20.14
N VAL A 868 26.85 -9.69 -20.34
CA VAL A 868 25.83 -10.19 -21.26
C VAL A 868 26.37 -10.12 -22.68
N SER A 869 26.39 -11.26 -23.36
CA SER A 869 26.85 -11.33 -24.74
C SER A 869 25.86 -10.65 -25.71
N SER A 870 26.41 -10.17 -26.83
CA SER A 870 25.64 -9.59 -27.94
C SER A 870 24.69 -10.58 -28.63
N VAL A 871 24.81 -11.88 -28.36
CA VAL A 871 23.86 -12.90 -28.86
C VAL A 871 22.51 -12.86 -28.13
N TYR A 872 22.45 -12.24 -26.95
CA TYR A 872 21.21 -12.09 -26.21
C TYR A 872 20.22 -11.19 -26.96
N GLN A 873 18.98 -11.64 -27.02
CA GLN A 873 17.88 -10.89 -27.62
C GLN A 873 17.01 -10.27 -26.53
N PRO A 874 16.90 -8.94 -26.47
CA PRO A 874 16.03 -8.26 -25.51
C PRO A 874 14.57 -8.74 -25.53
N GLY A 875 13.94 -8.83 -24.37
CA GLY A 875 12.55 -9.28 -24.23
C GLY A 875 12.38 -10.82 -24.17
N LEU A 876 13.45 -11.58 -24.34
CA LEU A 876 13.44 -13.03 -24.14
C LEU A 876 14.06 -13.39 -22.79
N LEU A 877 13.60 -14.49 -22.19
CA LEU A 877 14.32 -15.09 -21.07
C LEU A 877 15.46 -15.94 -21.61
N ALA A 878 16.69 -15.58 -21.32
CA ALA A 878 17.84 -16.41 -21.61
C ALA A 878 18.31 -17.14 -20.34
N ILE A 879 18.40 -18.44 -20.40
CA ILE A 879 19.18 -19.25 -19.47
C ILE A 879 20.55 -19.45 -20.09
N VAL A 880 21.57 -18.90 -19.44
CA VAL A 880 22.95 -18.95 -19.95
C VAL A 880 23.65 -20.12 -19.29
N ASN A 881 23.97 -21.15 -20.08
CA ASN A 881 24.66 -22.32 -19.60
C ASN A 881 26.18 -22.20 -19.84
N PHE A 882 26.92 -22.24 -18.76
CA PHE A 882 28.38 -22.21 -18.76
C PHE A 882 28.91 -23.61 -18.49
N ARG A 883 29.78 -24.11 -19.39
CA ARG A 883 30.53 -25.34 -19.18
C ARG A 883 31.99 -24.97 -18.91
N ARG A 884 32.55 -25.50 -17.84
CA ARG A 884 33.93 -25.18 -17.41
C ARG A 884 34.67 -26.37 -16.84
N ARG A 885 35.99 -26.37 -17.00
CA ARG A 885 36.95 -27.35 -16.40
C ARG A 885 37.40 -26.91 -15.01
N ASP A 886 37.54 -25.65 -14.81
CA ASP A 886 38.23 -25.02 -13.70
C ASP A 886 37.40 -24.87 -12.42
N LEU A 887 36.15 -25.28 -12.44
CA LEU A 887 35.32 -25.23 -11.23
C LEU A 887 35.90 -26.15 -10.16
N PRO A 888 35.95 -25.70 -8.89
CA PRO A 888 36.49 -26.49 -7.80
C PRO A 888 35.78 -27.84 -7.67
N ARG A 889 36.55 -28.87 -7.37
CA ARG A 889 36.01 -30.21 -7.10
C ARG A 889 35.08 -30.14 -5.89
N TYR A 890 33.79 -30.18 -6.13
CA TYR A 890 32.84 -30.37 -5.06
C TYR A 890 32.66 -31.84 -4.74
N VAL A 891 33.61 -32.36 -4.03
CA VAL A 891 33.48 -33.67 -3.40
C VAL A 891 33.62 -33.40 -1.91
N ALA A 892 32.56 -33.12 -1.23
CA ALA A 892 32.45 -33.52 0.16
C ALA A 892 31.56 -32.55 1.01
N ALA A 893 31.31 -33.01 2.16
CA ALA A 893 30.35 -32.70 3.16
C ALA A 893 29.89 -31.24 3.42
N PRO A 894 30.61 -30.14 3.33
CA PRO A 894 29.98 -28.86 3.61
C PRO A 894 29.07 -28.35 2.47
N HIS A 895 29.22 -28.82 1.25
CA HIS A 895 28.48 -28.26 0.10
C HIS A 895 27.48 -29.25 -0.53
N LYS A 896 27.30 -30.42 0.05
CA LYS A 896 26.38 -31.43 -0.48
C LYS A 896 24.94 -30.94 -0.56
N ALA A 897 24.47 -30.31 0.50
CA ALA A 897 23.11 -29.78 0.56
C ALA A 897 22.90 -28.67 -0.48
N LEU A 898 23.90 -27.80 -0.70
CA LEU A 898 23.87 -26.77 -1.71
C LEU A 898 23.85 -27.34 -3.13
N PHE A 899 24.67 -28.35 -3.40
CA PHE A 899 24.68 -29.03 -4.67
C PHE A 899 23.33 -29.73 -4.93
N GLU A 900 22.79 -30.46 -3.96
CA GLU A 900 21.46 -31.06 -4.04
C GLU A 900 20.36 -30.05 -4.30
N LYS A 901 20.47 -28.85 -3.73
CA LYS A 901 19.56 -27.75 -3.99
C LYS A 901 19.66 -27.28 -5.44
N LEU A 902 20.89 -26.94 -5.90
CA LEU A 902 21.13 -26.36 -7.23
C LEU A 902 21.09 -27.38 -8.38
N SER A 903 20.97 -28.67 -8.09
CA SER A 903 20.74 -29.72 -9.12
C SER A 903 19.24 -29.90 -9.44
N LYS A 904 18.36 -29.14 -8.84
CA LYS A 904 16.91 -29.18 -9.13
C LYS A 904 16.56 -28.27 -10.31
N PRO A 905 15.48 -28.59 -11.06
CA PRO A 905 14.98 -27.74 -12.13
C PRO A 905 14.64 -26.34 -11.71
N LEU A 906 14.71 -25.40 -12.63
CA LEU A 906 14.20 -24.03 -12.47
C LEU A 906 12.72 -23.99 -12.81
N TYR A 907 11.95 -23.27 -12.02
CA TYR A 907 10.57 -22.93 -12.32
C TYR A 907 10.45 -21.43 -12.51
N VAL A 908 9.97 -21.02 -13.68
CA VAL A 908 9.87 -19.62 -14.06
C VAL A 908 8.43 -19.27 -14.33
N GLN A 909 7.96 -18.22 -13.67
CA GLN A 909 6.69 -17.58 -13.90
C GLN A 909 6.92 -16.37 -14.79
N LEU A 910 6.32 -16.39 -15.98
CA LEU A 910 6.43 -15.33 -16.96
C LEU A 910 5.05 -14.69 -17.18
N ARG A 911 5.02 -13.40 -17.47
CA ARG A 911 3.82 -12.76 -17.97
C ARG A 911 4.08 -12.18 -19.34
N ASP A 912 3.17 -12.46 -20.26
CA ASP A 912 3.21 -11.89 -21.59
C ASP A 912 2.71 -10.44 -21.61
N ALA A 913 2.74 -9.81 -22.77
CA ALA A 913 2.26 -8.45 -22.97
C ALA A 913 0.77 -8.23 -22.57
N HIS A 914 -0.05 -9.28 -22.62
CA HIS A 914 -1.44 -9.29 -22.17
C HIS A 914 -1.61 -9.71 -20.70
N ALA A 915 -0.50 -9.77 -19.96
CA ALA A 915 -0.46 -10.18 -18.56
C ALA A 915 -0.88 -11.64 -18.30
N ASN A 916 -0.98 -12.47 -19.32
CA ASN A 916 -1.27 -13.88 -19.13
C ASN A 916 -0.10 -14.56 -18.43
N LEU A 917 -0.42 -15.47 -17.53
CA LEU A 917 0.54 -16.18 -16.73
C LEU A 917 1.01 -17.45 -17.45
N HIS A 918 2.31 -17.54 -17.65
CA HIS A 918 3.00 -18.70 -18.17
C HIS A 918 3.89 -19.29 -17.07
N ILE A 919 3.88 -20.60 -16.91
CA ILE A 919 4.78 -21.30 -15.99
C ILE A 919 5.56 -22.31 -16.81
N VAL A 920 6.87 -22.20 -16.75
CA VAL A 920 7.79 -23.06 -17.48
C VAL A 920 8.79 -23.64 -16.50
N GLN A 921 8.99 -24.94 -16.61
CA GLN A 921 10.09 -25.65 -15.95
C GLN A 921 11.25 -25.77 -16.95
N ILE A 922 12.46 -25.50 -16.48
CA ILE A 922 13.68 -25.64 -17.26
C ILE A 922 14.62 -26.59 -16.52
N ASP A 923 15.17 -27.56 -17.24
CA ASP A 923 16.04 -28.59 -16.70
C ASP A 923 17.13 -28.98 -17.70
N TYR A 924 18.12 -29.66 -17.22
CA TYR A 924 19.08 -30.34 -18.09
C TYR A 924 18.46 -31.62 -18.69
N LEU A 925 18.68 -31.84 -19.99
CA LEU A 925 18.35 -33.11 -20.61
C LEU A 925 19.15 -34.25 -19.91
N PRO A 926 18.50 -35.36 -19.54
CA PRO A 926 19.22 -36.53 -19.10
C PRO A 926 20.26 -36.93 -20.16
N ALA A 927 21.54 -36.89 -19.77
CA ALA A 927 22.61 -37.10 -20.74
C ALA A 927 22.91 -38.60 -20.92
N ASP A 928 22.49 -39.16 -22.05
CA ASP A 928 22.82 -40.52 -22.47
C ASP A 928 24.10 -40.57 -23.31
N THR A 929 24.46 -39.44 -23.89
CA THR A 929 25.67 -39.29 -24.72
C THR A 929 26.48 -38.07 -24.32
N ILE A 930 27.71 -37.98 -24.79
CA ILE A 930 28.63 -36.87 -24.55
C ILE A 930 28.03 -35.56 -25.10
N GLY A 931 27.41 -35.62 -26.28
CA GLY A 931 26.79 -34.44 -26.94
C GLY A 931 25.62 -33.85 -26.17
N ASP A 932 24.91 -34.65 -25.39
CA ASP A 932 23.66 -34.19 -24.69
C ASP A 932 23.91 -33.38 -23.41
N ARG A 933 25.14 -33.25 -22.97
CA ARG A 933 25.51 -32.71 -21.65
C ARG A 933 25.17 -31.28 -21.42
N ASN A 934 25.13 -30.48 -22.45
CA ASN A 934 24.83 -29.03 -22.37
C ASN A 934 23.43 -28.68 -22.82
N ILE A 935 22.60 -29.67 -23.10
CA ILE A 935 21.26 -29.43 -23.59
C ILE A 935 20.34 -29.09 -22.41
N LEU A 936 19.68 -27.98 -22.54
CA LEU A 936 18.58 -27.59 -21.67
C LEU A 936 17.24 -27.87 -22.36
N VAL A 937 16.31 -28.33 -21.60
CA VAL A 937 14.94 -28.59 -22.05
C VAL A 937 13.96 -27.79 -21.24
N HIS A 938 12.83 -27.45 -21.83
CA HIS A 938 11.73 -26.83 -21.15
C HIS A 938 10.49 -27.73 -21.17
N THR A 939 9.73 -27.68 -20.12
CA THR A 939 8.41 -28.32 -20.02
C THR A 939 7.39 -27.35 -19.48
N VAL A 940 6.15 -27.50 -19.88
CA VAL A 940 5.02 -26.72 -19.35
C VAL A 940 4.23 -27.64 -18.42
N PRO A 941 4.24 -27.37 -17.10
CA PRO A 941 3.47 -28.16 -16.16
C PRO A 941 1.99 -28.12 -16.48
N LEU A 942 1.32 -29.27 -16.48
CA LEU A 942 -0.11 -29.37 -16.75
C LEU A 942 -0.93 -28.67 -15.65
N ARG A 943 -1.76 -27.71 -16.01
CA ARG A 943 -2.73 -27.11 -15.08
C ARG A 943 -3.89 -28.08 -14.87
N PRO A 944 -4.37 -28.30 -13.63
CA PRO A 944 -5.62 -28.99 -13.40
C PRO A 944 -6.75 -28.24 -14.09
N THR A 945 -7.52 -28.91 -14.91
CA THR A 945 -8.68 -28.33 -15.58
C THR A 945 -9.68 -27.77 -14.56
N GLY A 946 -9.98 -26.50 -14.64
CA GLY A 946 -11.10 -25.85 -13.94
C GLY A 946 -10.80 -25.03 -12.69
N ARG A 947 -9.54 -24.80 -12.33
CA ARG A 947 -9.21 -23.84 -11.26
C ARG A 947 -8.09 -22.89 -11.67
N GLN A 948 -8.43 -21.60 -11.79
CA GLN A 948 -7.41 -20.56 -11.74
C GLN A 948 -6.82 -20.57 -10.34
N THR A 949 -5.55 -20.82 -10.27
CA THR A 949 -4.82 -20.78 -9.02
C THR A 949 -4.08 -19.46 -8.95
N SER A 950 -4.33 -18.72 -7.87
CA SER A 950 -3.37 -17.76 -7.34
C SER A 950 -1.99 -18.43 -7.24
N ILE A 951 -0.94 -17.64 -7.19
CA ILE A 951 0.46 -18.06 -6.95
C ILE A 951 0.57 -19.16 -5.86
N ALA A 952 -0.42 -19.21 -4.95
CA ALA A 952 -0.56 -20.19 -3.87
C ALA A 952 -0.84 -21.63 -4.27
N ARG A 953 -0.92 -22.01 -5.55
CA ARG A 953 -1.34 -23.37 -5.94
C ARG A 953 -0.49 -24.05 -7.04
N LEU A 954 0.80 -23.79 -7.06
CA LEU A 954 1.73 -24.58 -7.86
C LEU A 954 1.80 -26.07 -7.46
N SER A 955 1.27 -26.41 -6.27
CA SER A 955 1.28 -27.78 -5.72
C SER A 955 0.53 -28.84 -6.50
N ASN A 956 -0.26 -28.49 -7.52
CA ASN A 956 -1.12 -29.40 -8.27
C ASN A 956 -0.72 -29.58 -9.75
N TYR A 957 0.50 -29.19 -10.13
CA TYR A 957 0.98 -29.42 -11.49
C TYR A 957 1.48 -30.86 -11.65
N GLN A 958 1.09 -31.48 -12.74
CA GLN A 958 1.72 -32.71 -13.22
C GLN A 958 2.79 -32.33 -14.26
N GLU A 959 3.85 -33.12 -14.36
CA GLU A 959 4.89 -32.95 -15.39
C GLU A 959 4.23 -32.97 -16.77
N GLY A 960 4.58 -32.02 -17.62
CA GLY A 960 4.13 -31.92 -18.99
C GLY A 960 5.04 -32.72 -19.93
N GLU A 961 4.72 -32.67 -21.18
CA GLU A 961 5.53 -33.32 -22.26
C GLU A 961 6.88 -32.59 -22.43
N HIS A 962 7.95 -33.35 -22.56
CA HIS A 962 9.27 -32.84 -22.96
C HIS A 962 9.26 -32.52 -24.46
N VAL A 963 9.84 -31.40 -24.84
CA VAL A 963 10.07 -31.00 -26.22
C VAL A 963 11.55 -30.82 -26.46
#